data_7a30c279b6f956588c940272a46d0f3d
#
_entry.id   7a30c279b6f956588c940272a46d0f3d
#
_cell.length_a   1.000
_cell.length_b   1.000
_cell.length_c   1.000
_cell.angle_alpha   90.00
_cell.angle_beta   90.00
_cell.angle_gamma   90.00
#
_symmetry.space_group_name_H-M   'P 1'
#
loop_
_entity.id
_entity.type
_entity.pdbx_description
1 polymer ?
#
loop_
_entity_poly.entity_id
_entity_poly.type
_entity_poly.pdbx_seq_one_letter_code
_entity_poly.pdbx_strand_id
1 'polypeptide(L)'
;MYVIKRNNEKEQFNSEKIKNALKGAFNSIGYTVDNNIYDDIVNSVKVWNEMSIEDIQDQVIEILRNLDYNEVADSYLIYRYKHEQARKMVKAKKAFIQKYKKSSNTANATIDDNSNVANKNIGILNAEGHKEENILVNRGMITDKLKELFPNFDSKQYEKDLEHHIIYKHDESSFMGAIAPYCCSISMYPFLNNGIKGLGGLSASPKNLDSFCGMFVNLMFAVAGQFAGAVATPEFLMYFDYFARKEWGNDYYNKSDCIITTDHCERKKTIRSQIHQYFQQVVYSVNQPAAARGMQSVFWNIGYFDKPFFESMFENFVFPDMTAPQWESLNWLQKEFMKWFNEERLKCILTFPVESFALIYKDGKFVDQENADFVAEEYTRGHSFFTYISDTADSLSSCCRLKNKVNGKEFNFTNGNMGVETGSVSVITLNLSRIIQDWCKSIGGIPKVGNQFDCLRLYLKEILNRIYKYHIAYKECLWDMYDSKLLPAYTEGFISLNKQYSTIGINGLNQAAEFLGIKCNNNQEYQDFCQAIFSIIKESNQEYNGKFNNHKITFNTEMVPSESLAIKNYNWDKSENYWIPSDTNLYASYIFKPNDQDISPLEKMILHGSNYIGDYLDGGSAAHINLSEHLSLEQNKKMLKFAAENGCQYFTYNVPNCECESCGFIAKQPFDKCPKCGETEHIALYDRVIGYLTKIKNWSEGRQIEQKTRVYSKEIE
;
A
#
# COMPACT_ATOMS: atom_id res chain seq x y z
N MET A 1 -16.15 -48.64 29.20
CA MET A 1 -15.08 -48.62 28.20
C MET A 1 -14.89 -47.16 27.80
N TYR A 2 -13.65 -46.69 27.80
CA TYR A 2 -13.28 -45.32 27.41
C TYR A 2 -12.44 -45.36 26.14
N VAL A 3 -12.57 -44.31 25.32
CA VAL A 3 -11.77 -44.09 24.12
C VAL A 3 -10.96 -42.79 24.26
N ILE A 4 -9.81 -42.72 23.62
CA ILE A 4 -8.98 -41.53 23.61
C ILE A 4 -9.34 -40.67 22.41
N LYS A 5 -9.81 -39.45 22.71
CA LYS A 5 -10.04 -38.43 21.70
C LYS A 5 -8.72 -37.90 21.13
N ARG A 6 -8.80 -37.22 19.99
CA ARG A 6 -7.68 -36.54 19.33
C ARG A 6 -7.00 -35.47 20.16
N ASN A 7 -7.69 -34.93 21.19
CA ASN A 7 -7.14 -33.98 22.16
C ASN A 7 -6.58 -34.64 23.41
N ASN A 8 -6.40 -35.97 23.39
CA ASN A 8 -5.96 -36.83 24.49
C ASN A 8 -6.94 -36.91 25.68
N GLU A 9 -8.16 -36.41 25.54
CA GLU A 9 -9.18 -36.59 26.58
C GLU A 9 -9.81 -38.00 26.47
N LYS A 10 -10.15 -38.57 27.63
CA LYS A 10 -10.89 -39.82 27.70
C LYS A 10 -12.39 -39.56 27.65
N GLU A 11 -13.11 -40.23 26.77
CA GLU A 11 -14.56 -40.17 26.66
C GLU A 11 -15.13 -41.58 26.73
N GLN A 12 -16.32 -41.71 27.32
CA GLN A 12 -17.05 -42.98 27.29
C GLN A 12 -17.41 -43.35 25.84
N PHE A 13 -17.10 -44.58 25.45
CA PHE A 13 -17.40 -45.06 24.10
C PHE A 13 -18.91 -45.03 23.81
N ASN A 14 -19.28 -44.48 22.66
CA ASN A 14 -20.67 -44.37 22.21
C ASN A 14 -20.72 -44.80 20.73
N SER A 15 -21.30 -46.00 20.50
CA SER A 15 -21.47 -46.59 19.16
C SER A 15 -22.41 -45.81 18.25
N GLU A 16 -23.35 -45.03 18.80
CA GLU A 16 -24.27 -44.20 18.00
C GLU A 16 -23.51 -43.08 17.22
N LYS A 17 -22.35 -42.67 17.69
CA LYS A 17 -21.52 -41.72 16.95
C LYS A 17 -20.99 -42.31 15.66
N ILE A 18 -20.60 -43.59 15.68
CA ILE A 18 -20.15 -44.32 14.49
C ILE A 18 -21.34 -44.51 13.55
N LYS A 19 -22.48 -44.94 14.07
CA LYS A 19 -23.72 -45.16 13.30
C LYS A 19 -24.16 -43.89 12.57
N ASN A 20 -24.14 -42.74 13.24
CA ASN A 20 -24.50 -41.48 12.63
C ASN A 20 -23.48 -41.02 11.56
N ALA A 21 -22.20 -41.27 11.74
CA ALA A 21 -21.18 -41.00 10.74
C ALA A 21 -21.33 -41.86 9.50
N LEU A 22 -21.66 -43.17 9.67
CA LEU A 22 -21.98 -44.07 8.59
C LEU A 22 -23.23 -43.63 7.82
N LYS A 23 -24.32 -43.27 8.51
CA LYS A 23 -25.53 -42.72 7.87
C LYS A 23 -25.20 -41.51 6.99
N GLY A 24 -24.39 -40.60 7.51
CA GLY A 24 -23.92 -39.42 6.77
C GLY A 24 -23.13 -39.79 5.50
N ALA A 25 -22.25 -40.78 5.58
CA ALA A 25 -21.46 -41.25 4.43
C ALA A 25 -22.31 -41.92 3.36
N PHE A 26 -23.20 -42.82 3.74
CA PHE A 26 -24.14 -43.47 2.82
C PHE A 26 -25.07 -42.49 2.11
N ASN A 27 -25.67 -41.56 2.90
CA ASN A 27 -26.58 -40.54 2.36
C ASN A 27 -25.86 -39.57 1.38
N SER A 28 -24.58 -39.27 1.61
CA SER A 28 -23.84 -38.33 0.76
C SER A 28 -23.62 -38.77 -0.65
N ILE A 29 -23.68 -40.08 -0.90
CA ILE A 29 -23.56 -40.73 -2.23
C ILE A 29 -24.89 -41.31 -2.73
N GLY A 30 -25.99 -41.03 -2.02
CA GLY A 30 -27.34 -41.48 -2.42
C GLY A 30 -27.62 -42.96 -2.17
N TYR A 31 -26.81 -43.66 -1.39
CA TYR A 31 -27.05 -45.05 -1.01
C TYR A 31 -28.06 -45.11 0.13
N THR A 32 -29.12 -45.88 -0.08
CA THR A 32 -30.11 -46.18 0.96
C THR A 32 -29.99 -47.65 1.34
N VAL A 33 -29.70 -47.94 2.59
CA VAL A 33 -29.55 -49.28 3.13
C VAL A 33 -30.41 -49.45 4.37
N ASP A 34 -30.73 -50.71 4.70
CA ASP A 34 -31.47 -51.00 5.94
C ASP A 34 -30.67 -50.66 7.18
N ASN A 35 -31.36 -50.20 8.22
CA ASN A 35 -30.74 -49.83 9.50
C ASN A 35 -29.85 -50.94 10.09
N ASN A 36 -30.21 -52.22 9.84
CA ASN A 36 -29.42 -53.38 10.27
C ASN A 36 -28.00 -53.38 9.77
N ILE A 37 -27.75 -52.88 8.56
CA ILE A 37 -26.40 -52.80 7.96
C ILE A 37 -25.51 -51.87 8.78
N TYR A 38 -26.02 -50.75 9.27
CA TYR A 38 -25.27 -49.84 10.17
C TYR A 38 -24.92 -50.53 11.47
N ASP A 39 -25.87 -51.33 12.02
CA ASP A 39 -25.66 -52.07 13.27
C ASP A 39 -24.64 -53.19 13.08
N ASP A 40 -24.67 -53.89 11.95
CA ASP A 40 -23.71 -54.95 11.61
C ASP A 40 -22.30 -54.37 11.49
N ILE A 41 -22.13 -53.23 10.81
CA ILE A 41 -20.83 -52.54 10.66
C ILE A 41 -20.33 -52.10 12.04
N VAL A 42 -21.18 -51.46 12.83
CA VAL A 42 -20.82 -50.98 14.18
C VAL A 42 -20.43 -52.15 15.09
N ASN A 43 -21.17 -53.26 15.05
CA ASN A 43 -20.89 -54.45 15.88
C ASN A 43 -19.59 -55.19 15.42
N SER A 44 -19.18 -54.99 14.19
CA SER A 44 -17.92 -55.55 13.65
C SER A 44 -16.67 -54.76 14.11
N VAL A 45 -16.83 -53.53 14.60
CA VAL A 45 -15.74 -52.70 15.11
C VAL A 45 -15.27 -53.25 16.46
N LYS A 46 -14.02 -53.65 16.54
CA LYS A 46 -13.40 -54.15 17.79
C LYS A 46 -12.85 -52.98 18.59
N VAL A 47 -13.48 -52.69 19.73
CA VAL A 47 -13.08 -51.59 20.60
C VAL A 47 -12.50 -52.12 21.93
N TRP A 48 -11.35 -51.65 22.35
CA TRP A 48 -10.76 -51.93 23.67
C TRP A 48 -10.64 -50.62 24.48
N ASN A 49 -10.39 -50.80 25.78
CA ASN A 49 -10.29 -49.63 26.65
C ASN A 49 -9.06 -48.79 26.29
N GLU A 50 -9.29 -47.46 26.19
CA GLU A 50 -8.28 -46.46 25.81
C GLU A 50 -7.81 -46.55 24.33
N MET A 51 -8.61 -47.19 23.46
CA MET A 51 -8.37 -47.17 22.02
C MET A 51 -8.53 -45.78 21.45
N SER A 52 -7.69 -45.39 20.47
CA SER A 52 -7.82 -44.08 19.83
C SER A 52 -9.04 -44.02 18.90
N ILE A 53 -9.65 -42.83 18.77
CA ILE A 53 -10.75 -42.65 17.80
C ILE A 53 -10.26 -42.88 16.37
N GLU A 54 -8.97 -42.61 16.07
CA GLU A 54 -8.42 -42.84 14.72
C GLU A 54 -8.43 -44.33 14.39
N ASP A 55 -7.97 -45.19 15.30
CA ASP A 55 -7.98 -46.64 15.09
C ASP A 55 -9.40 -47.21 14.90
N ILE A 56 -10.37 -46.65 15.62
CA ILE A 56 -11.79 -46.98 15.43
C ILE A 56 -12.24 -46.61 14.03
N GLN A 57 -11.89 -45.45 13.54
CA GLN A 57 -12.30 -44.98 12.21
C GLN A 57 -11.60 -45.72 11.10
N ASP A 58 -10.35 -46.14 11.28
CA ASP A 58 -9.61 -46.94 10.33
C ASP A 58 -10.24 -48.34 10.20
N GLN A 59 -10.67 -48.95 11.32
CA GLN A 59 -11.44 -50.20 11.27
C GLN A 59 -12.79 -50.03 10.53
N VAL A 60 -13.51 -48.95 10.74
CA VAL A 60 -14.77 -48.69 10.01
C VAL A 60 -14.54 -48.63 8.51
N ILE A 61 -13.46 -47.98 8.05
CA ILE A 61 -13.10 -47.89 6.66
C ILE A 61 -12.73 -49.26 6.09
N GLU A 62 -11.95 -50.07 6.82
CA GLU A 62 -11.57 -51.42 6.42
C GLU A 62 -12.82 -52.35 6.32
N ILE A 63 -13.74 -52.27 7.29
CA ILE A 63 -14.99 -53.02 7.28
C ILE A 63 -15.84 -52.64 6.06
N LEU A 64 -15.99 -51.35 5.77
CA LEU A 64 -16.74 -50.87 4.61
C LEU A 64 -16.15 -51.43 3.30
N ARG A 65 -14.82 -51.42 3.16
CA ARG A 65 -14.14 -51.96 1.98
C ARG A 65 -14.31 -53.49 1.86
N ASN A 66 -14.22 -54.21 2.98
CA ASN A 66 -14.41 -55.67 3.00
C ASN A 66 -15.86 -56.06 2.67
N LEU A 67 -16.82 -55.13 2.86
CA LEU A 67 -18.22 -55.32 2.49
C LEU A 67 -18.56 -54.75 1.09
N ASP A 68 -17.54 -54.44 0.28
CA ASP A 68 -17.66 -53.84 -1.07
C ASP A 68 -18.33 -52.44 -1.12
N TYR A 69 -18.45 -51.75 0.00
CA TYR A 69 -18.92 -50.36 0.05
C TYR A 69 -17.78 -49.36 -0.19
N ASN A 70 -17.03 -49.52 -1.29
CA ASN A 70 -15.83 -48.72 -1.58
C ASN A 70 -16.12 -47.20 -1.68
N GLU A 71 -17.18 -46.82 -2.41
CA GLU A 71 -17.58 -45.41 -2.55
C GLU A 71 -18.01 -44.79 -1.20
N VAL A 72 -18.63 -45.57 -0.32
CA VAL A 72 -19.00 -45.14 1.04
C VAL A 72 -17.75 -44.96 1.90
N ALA A 73 -16.79 -45.89 1.79
CA ALA A 73 -15.51 -45.78 2.49
C ALA A 73 -14.74 -44.49 2.08
N ASP A 74 -14.74 -44.18 0.78
CA ASP A 74 -14.12 -42.98 0.25
C ASP A 74 -14.88 -41.70 0.72
N SER A 75 -16.20 -41.71 0.71
CA SER A 75 -17.02 -40.65 1.27
C SER A 75 -16.74 -40.43 2.77
N TYR A 76 -16.62 -41.53 3.54
CA TYR A 76 -16.32 -41.49 4.96
C TYR A 76 -14.91 -40.91 5.20
N LEU A 77 -13.91 -41.25 4.38
CA LEU A 77 -12.57 -40.64 4.39
C LEU A 77 -12.59 -39.13 4.10
N ILE A 78 -13.33 -38.74 3.06
CA ILE A 78 -13.48 -37.34 2.67
C ILE A 78 -14.16 -36.54 3.81
N TYR A 79 -15.22 -37.11 4.42
CA TYR A 79 -15.88 -36.49 5.57
C TYR A 79 -14.91 -36.32 6.77
N ARG A 80 -14.15 -37.39 7.10
CA ARG A 80 -13.10 -37.35 8.14
C ARG A 80 -12.07 -36.26 7.86
N TYR A 81 -11.57 -36.18 6.64
CA TYR A 81 -10.60 -35.17 6.21
C TYR A 81 -11.16 -33.75 6.34
N LYS A 82 -12.36 -33.49 5.82
CA LYS A 82 -13.02 -32.19 5.95
C LYS A 82 -13.18 -31.75 7.39
N HIS A 83 -13.62 -32.66 8.28
CA HIS A 83 -13.76 -32.37 9.71
C HIS A 83 -12.41 -32.17 10.41
N GLU A 84 -11.37 -32.83 9.98
CA GLU A 84 -10.01 -32.62 10.48
C GLU A 84 -9.51 -31.23 10.08
N GLN A 85 -9.66 -30.83 8.85
CA GLN A 85 -9.31 -29.50 8.37
C GLN A 85 -10.08 -28.42 9.12
N ALA A 86 -11.40 -28.56 9.29
CA ALA A 86 -12.22 -27.62 10.05
C ALA A 86 -11.74 -27.48 11.51
N ARG A 87 -11.35 -28.57 12.16
CA ARG A 87 -10.79 -28.54 13.54
C ARG A 87 -9.43 -27.88 13.59
N LYS A 88 -8.53 -28.16 12.61
CA LYS A 88 -7.22 -27.49 12.51
C LYS A 88 -7.42 -25.99 12.37
N MET A 89 -8.32 -25.55 11.51
CA MET A 89 -8.66 -24.16 11.29
C MET A 89 -9.22 -23.49 12.56
N VAL A 90 -10.18 -24.14 13.25
CA VAL A 90 -10.71 -23.63 14.53
C VAL A 90 -9.63 -23.55 15.62
N LYS A 91 -8.72 -24.54 15.69
CA LYS A 91 -7.60 -24.52 16.63
C LYS A 91 -6.63 -23.39 16.33
N ALA A 92 -6.27 -23.21 15.07
CA ALA A 92 -5.41 -22.09 14.61
C ALA A 92 -6.06 -20.74 14.94
N LYS A 93 -7.35 -20.56 14.63
CA LYS A 93 -8.08 -19.33 14.90
C LYS A 93 -8.18 -19.03 16.41
N LYS A 94 -8.39 -20.04 17.25
CA LYS A 94 -8.36 -19.90 18.71
C LYS A 94 -6.97 -19.52 19.23
N ALA A 95 -5.90 -20.14 18.72
CA ALA A 95 -4.52 -19.82 19.06
C ALA A 95 -4.17 -18.38 18.66
N PHE A 96 -4.59 -17.96 17.44
CA PHE A 96 -4.46 -16.60 16.96
C PHE A 96 -5.12 -15.59 17.90
N ILE A 97 -6.39 -15.81 18.29
CA ILE A 97 -7.11 -14.92 19.21
C ILE A 97 -6.35 -14.80 20.55
N GLN A 98 -5.83 -15.89 21.09
CA GLN A 98 -5.07 -15.86 22.33
C GLN A 98 -3.74 -15.10 22.18
N LYS A 99 -3.03 -15.26 21.06
CA LYS A 99 -1.81 -14.51 20.75
C LYS A 99 -2.11 -13.01 20.63
N TYR A 100 -3.15 -12.65 19.87
CA TYR A 100 -3.56 -11.25 19.69
C TYR A 100 -3.96 -10.57 21.01
N LYS A 101 -4.68 -11.28 21.88
CA LYS A 101 -5.05 -10.77 23.22
C LYS A 101 -3.81 -10.43 24.07
N LYS A 102 -2.73 -11.19 23.92
CA LYS A 102 -1.48 -11.03 24.70
C LYS A 102 -0.50 -10.06 24.06
N SER A 103 -0.64 -9.71 22.79
CA SER A 103 0.28 -8.79 22.13
C SER A 103 0.19 -7.41 22.78
N SER A 104 1.33 -6.79 23.06
CA SER A 104 1.42 -5.46 23.67
C SER A 104 1.14 -4.33 22.69
N ASN A 105 1.34 -4.58 21.40
CA ASN A 105 1.19 -3.59 20.36
C ASN A 105 -0.16 -3.75 19.62
N THR A 106 -0.79 -2.63 19.32
CA THR A 106 -2.06 -2.56 18.61
C THR A 106 -1.91 -2.75 17.11
N ALA A 107 -0.77 -2.33 16.58
CA ALA A 107 -0.47 -2.35 15.15
C ALA A 107 0.15 -3.68 14.70
N ASN A 108 0.74 -4.44 15.61
CA ASN A 108 1.35 -5.73 15.29
C ASN A 108 0.28 -6.80 15.20
N ALA A 109 -0.38 -6.76 14.10
CA ALA A 109 -1.03 -7.90 13.57
C ALA A 109 -0.02 -9.04 13.46
N THR A 110 -0.46 -10.22 13.59
CA THR A 110 0.39 -11.40 13.60
C THR A 110 1.02 -11.72 12.26
N ILE A 111 0.55 -11.12 11.17
CA ILE A 111 0.97 -11.39 9.79
C ILE A 111 1.68 -10.19 9.18
N ASP A 112 1.07 -9.01 9.24
CA ASP A 112 1.65 -7.76 8.75
C ASP A 112 1.48 -6.65 9.78
N ASP A 113 2.58 -5.95 10.06
CA ASP A 113 2.56 -4.75 10.87
C ASP A 113 1.93 -3.61 10.08
N ASN A 114 1.06 -2.84 10.73
CA ASN A 114 0.42 -1.69 10.12
C ASN A 114 0.39 -0.51 11.10
N SER A 115 1.24 0.48 10.86
CA SER A 115 1.35 1.67 11.69
C SER A 115 0.17 2.64 11.56
N ASN A 116 -0.74 2.40 10.60
CA ASN A 116 -1.99 3.15 10.44
C ASN A 116 -3.13 2.67 11.37
N VAL A 117 -2.88 1.68 12.23
CA VAL A 117 -3.84 1.17 13.21
C VAL A 117 -3.48 1.71 14.60
N ALA A 118 -4.35 2.53 15.18
CA ALA A 118 -4.07 3.20 16.45
C ALA A 118 -4.41 2.39 17.71
N ASN A 119 -5.48 1.56 17.68
CA ASN A 119 -5.99 0.91 18.87
C ASN A 119 -6.49 -0.51 18.60
N LYS A 120 -6.29 -1.42 19.54
CA LYS A 120 -6.91 -2.75 19.50
C LYS A 120 -8.41 -2.66 19.61
N ASN A 121 -9.13 -3.38 18.73
CA ASN A 121 -10.56 -3.58 18.86
C ASN A 121 -11.00 -4.88 18.17
N ILE A 122 -12.28 -5.25 18.32
CA ILE A 122 -12.82 -6.49 17.76
C ILE A 122 -12.86 -6.49 16.22
N GLY A 123 -13.02 -5.33 15.60
CA GLY A 123 -13.01 -5.18 14.14
C GLY A 123 -11.63 -5.48 13.56
N ILE A 124 -10.56 -4.99 14.20
CA ILE A 124 -9.17 -5.30 13.83
C ILE A 124 -8.88 -6.79 14.03
N LEU A 125 -9.29 -7.37 15.17
CA LEU A 125 -9.14 -8.80 15.41
C LEU A 125 -9.80 -9.65 14.32
N ASN A 126 -10.99 -9.24 13.87
CA ASN A 126 -11.69 -9.94 12.79
C ASN A 126 -10.94 -9.79 11.44
N ALA A 127 -10.53 -8.57 11.09
CA ALA A 127 -9.74 -8.30 9.88
C ALA A 127 -8.44 -9.12 9.85
N GLU A 128 -7.72 -9.14 10.96
CA GLU A 128 -6.49 -9.91 11.10
C GLU A 128 -6.72 -11.43 10.98
N GLY A 129 -7.84 -11.92 11.47
CA GLY A 129 -8.20 -13.34 11.42
C GLY A 129 -8.44 -13.90 10.01
N HIS A 130 -8.62 -13.05 9.00
CA HIS A 130 -8.82 -13.46 7.59
C HIS A 130 -7.54 -13.38 6.75
N LYS A 131 -6.46 -12.80 7.27
CA LYS A 131 -5.24 -12.56 6.47
C LYS A 131 -4.61 -13.84 5.91
N GLU A 132 -4.47 -14.88 6.72
CA GLU A 132 -3.90 -16.17 6.28
C GLU A 132 -4.75 -16.84 5.19
N GLU A 133 -6.07 -16.80 5.36
CA GLU A 133 -7.02 -17.33 4.39
C GLU A 133 -6.92 -16.57 3.05
N ASN A 134 -6.88 -15.24 3.10
CA ASN A 134 -6.75 -14.41 1.90
C ASN A 134 -5.45 -14.69 1.15
N ILE A 135 -4.33 -14.90 1.83
CA ILE A 135 -3.06 -15.27 1.19
C ILE A 135 -3.20 -16.59 0.40
N LEU A 136 -3.79 -17.61 1.02
CA LEU A 136 -3.97 -18.93 0.37
C LEU A 136 -4.90 -18.84 -0.84
N VAL A 137 -6.00 -18.12 -0.71
CA VAL A 137 -6.95 -17.92 -1.82
C VAL A 137 -6.32 -17.12 -2.95
N ASN A 138 -5.58 -16.04 -2.62
CA ASN A 138 -4.85 -15.23 -3.61
C ASN A 138 -3.91 -16.11 -4.44
N ARG A 139 -3.04 -16.88 -3.78
CA ARG A 139 -2.06 -17.76 -4.43
C ARG A 139 -2.73 -18.83 -5.29
N GLY A 140 -3.79 -19.45 -4.77
CA GLY A 140 -4.57 -20.44 -5.50
C GLY A 140 -5.19 -19.87 -6.79
N MET A 141 -5.86 -18.74 -6.70
CA MET A 141 -6.49 -18.07 -7.86
C MET A 141 -5.45 -17.70 -8.94
N ILE A 142 -4.31 -17.15 -8.53
CA ILE A 142 -3.23 -16.79 -9.48
C ILE A 142 -2.64 -18.06 -10.12
N THR A 143 -2.39 -19.12 -9.33
CA THR A 143 -1.87 -20.38 -9.84
C THR A 143 -2.82 -21.03 -10.85
N ASP A 144 -4.13 -20.99 -10.60
CA ASP A 144 -5.13 -21.53 -11.52
C ASP A 144 -5.24 -20.67 -12.80
N LYS A 145 -5.20 -19.34 -12.68
CA LYS A 145 -5.18 -18.45 -13.83
C LYS A 145 -3.89 -18.61 -14.67
N LEU A 146 -2.75 -18.85 -14.05
CA LEU A 146 -1.50 -19.17 -14.76
C LEU A 146 -1.60 -20.47 -15.57
N LYS A 147 -2.23 -21.52 -15.05
CA LYS A 147 -2.49 -22.77 -15.79
C LYS A 147 -3.37 -22.51 -17.00
N GLU A 148 -4.41 -21.69 -16.83
CA GLU A 148 -5.33 -21.32 -17.91
C GLU A 148 -4.63 -20.57 -19.03
N LEU A 149 -3.89 -19.49 -18.68
CA LEU A 149 -3.30 -18.59 -19.65
C LEU A 149 -1.98 -19.08 -20.27
N PHE A 150 -1.21 -19.86 -19.51
CA PHE A 150 0.13 -20.33 -19.90
C PHE A 150 0.28 -21.85 -19.68
N PRO A 151 -0.37 -22.70 -20.48
CA PRO A 151 -0.40 -24.16 -20.25
C PRO A 151 0.99 -24.82 -20.21
N ASN A 152 1.97 -24.25 -20.90
CA ASN A 152 3.36 -24.75 -20.94
C ASN A 152 4.25 -24.18 -19.81
N PHE A 153 3.71 -23.36 -18.91
CA PHE A 153 4.41 -22.78 -17.79
C PHE A 153 4.12 -23.56 -16.50
N ASP A 154 5.15 -23.85 -15.69
CA ASP A 154 4.94 -24.42 -14.36
C ASP A 154 4.27 -23.40 -13.44
N SER A 155 2.95 -23.44 -13.34
CA SER A 155 2.17 -22.50 -12.53
C SER A 155 2.53 -22.53 -11.05
N LYS A 156 3.08 -23.63 -10.53
CA LYS A 156 3.56 -23.76 -9.15
C LYS A 156 4.85 -22.97 -8.92
N GLN A 157 5.50 -22.50 -9.98
CA GLN A 157 6.67 -21.66 -9.85
C GLN A 157 6.38 -20.34 -9.14
N TYR A 158 5.13 -19.84 -9.22
CA TYR A 158 4.71 -18.66 -8.46
C TYR A 158 4.83 -18.86 -6.94
N GLU A 159 4.28 -19.97 -6.44
CA GLU A 159 4.38 -20.30 -5.02
C GLU A 159 5.84 -20.55 -4.59
N LYS A 160 6.63 -21.24 -5.44
CA LYS A 160 8.07 -21.47 -5.18
C LYS A 160 8.85 -20.15 -5.08
N ASP A 161 8.63 -19.21 -6.00
CA ASP A 161 9.32 -17.90 -5.98
C ASP A 161 8.97 -17.08 -4.73
N LEU A 162 7.71 -17.21 -4.22
CA LEU A 162 7.28 -16.62 -2.95
C LEU A 162 7.89 -17.34 -1.72
N GLU A 163 7.90 -18.68 -1.72
CA GLU A 163 8.44 -19.48 -0.62
C GLU A 163 9.97 -19.36 -0.50
N HIS A 164 10.66 -19.25 -1.64
CA HIS A 164 12.10 -19.00 -1.67
C HIS A 164 12.44 -17.50 -1.51
N HIS A 165 11.45 -16.64 -1.26
CA HIS A 165 11.61 -15.22 -1.01
C HIS A 165 12.40 -14.47 -2.10
N ILE A 166 12.34 -14.96 -3.33
CA ILE A 166 12.86 -14.29 -4.54
C ILE A 166 12.03 -13.05 -4.83
N ILE A 167 10.72 -13.19 -4.61
CA ILE A 167 9.73 -12.13 -4.78
C ILE A 167 8.85 -12.00 -3.52
N TYR A 168 8.24 -10.82 -3.41
CA TYR A 168 7.18 -10.55 -2.45
C TYR A 168 6.01 -9.88 -3.15
N LYS A 169 4.82 -10.49 -3.05
CA LYS A 169 3.58 -9.88 -3.53
C LYS A 169 2.97 -9.04 -2.41
N HIS A 170 2.83 -7.73 -2.68
CA HIS A 170 2.22 -6.84 -1.68
C HIS A 170 0.73 -7.11 -1.53
N ASP A 171 0.26 -6.96 -0.29
CA ASP A 171 -1.14 -7.05 0.12
C ASP A 171 -1.89 -8.34 -0.27
N GLU A 172 -1.18 -9.49 -0.36
CA GLU A 172 -1.83 -10.82 -0.43
C GLU A 172 -2.80 -11.04 0.72
N SER A 173 -2.50 -10.45 1.87
CA SER A 173 -3.30 -10.52 3.10
C SER A 173 -4.40 -9.46 3.19
N SER A 174 -4.65 -8.70 2.12
CA SER A 174 -5.59 -7.58 2.15
C SER A 174 -6.97 -7.97 2.68
N PHE A 175 -7.50 -7.16 3.59
CA PHE A 175 -8.87 -7.31 4.08
C PHE A 175 -9.93 -7.04 2.99
N MET A 176 -9.55 -6.29 1.95
CA MET A 176 -10.46 -5.93 0.84
C MET A 176 -10.82 -7.14 -0.05
N GLY A 177 -10.19 -8.27 0.14
CA GLY A 177 -10.40 -9.51 -0.61
C GLY A 177 -9.11 -10.15 -1.05
N ALA A 178 -9.17 -11.42 -1.40
CA ALA A 178 -8.02 -12.20 -1.83
C ALA A 178 -7.41 -11.66 -3.13
N ILE A 179 -8.24 -11.12 -4.03
CA ILE A 179 -7.81 -10.38 -5.23
C ILE A 179 -8.39 -8.97 -5.13
N ALA A 180 -7.54 -7.99 -4.85
CA ALA A 180 -7.93 -6.58 -4.72
C ALA A 180 -6.91 -5.70 -5.44
N PRO A 181 -7.34 -4.71 -6.25
CA PRO A 181 -6.41 -3.76 -6.85
C PRO A 181 -5.65 -2.98 -5.77
N TYR A 182 -4.39 -2.63 -6.08
CA TYR A 182 -3.47 -2.09 -5.07
C TYR A 182 -3.79 -0.63 -4.72
N CYS A 183 -3.40 0.33 -5.56
CA CYS A 183 -3.69 1.74 -5.33
C CYS A 183 -4.27 2.44 -6.56
N CYS A 184 -4.96 3.56 -6.30
CA CYS A 184 -5.64 4.30 -7.36
C CYS A 184 -5.52 5.80 -7.19
N SER A 185 -5.59 6.48 -8.34
CA SER A 185 -5.88 7.90 -8.48
C SER A 185 -7.18 8.00 -9.26
N ILE A 186 -8.26 8.41 -8.62
CA ILE A 186 -9.60 8.39 -9.21
C ILE A 186 -9.96 9.70 -9.90
N SER A 187 -10.76 9.61 -10.95
CA SER A 187 -11.51 10.75 -11.47
C SER A 187 -12.74 11.03 -10.59
N MET A 188 -12.97 12.27 -10.25
CA MET A 188 -14.15 12.70 -9.51
C MET A 188 -15.33 13.09 -10.42
N TYR A 189 -15.17 13.03 -11.74
CA TYR A 189 -16.22 13.42 -12.69
C TYR A 189 -17.49 12.57 -12.59
N PRO A 190 -17.41 11.23 -12.47
CA PRO A 190 -18.60 10.39 -12.25
C PRO A 190 -19.35 10.75 -10.97
N PHE A 191 -18.62 11.12 -9.90
CA PHE A 191 -19.21 11.57 -8.65
C PHE A 191 -20.03 12.87 -8.82
N LEU A 192 -19.51 13.80 -9.60
CA LEU A 192 -20.22 15.06 -9.87
C LEU A 192 -21.52 14.85 -10.67
N ASN A 193 -21.54 13.86 -11.57
CA ASN A 193 -22.72 13.55 -12.39
C ASN A 193 -23.74 12.68 -11.65
N ASN A 194 -23.30 11.60 -11.02
CA ASN A 194 -24.14 10.50 -10.55
C ASN A 194 -24.17 10.36 -9.02
N GLY A 195 -23.31 11.08 -8.29
CA GLY A 195 -23.10 10.88 -6.86
C GLY A 195 -22.42 9.55 -6.60
N ILE A 196 -22.88 8.83 -5.57
CA ILE A 196 -22.30 7.54 -5.14
C ILE A 196 -23.24 6.34 -5.35
N LYS A 197 -24.28 6.49 -6.19
CA LYS A 197 -25.28 5.44 -6.42
C LYS A 197 -24.67 4.16 -6.98
N GLY A 198 -23.81 4.29 -7.97
CA GLY A 198 -23.13 3.15 -8.59
C GLY A 198 -22.17 2.42 -7.64
N LEU A 199 -21.73 3.07 -6.56
CA LEU A 199 -20.90 2.46 -5.51
C LEU A 199 -21.73 1.83 -4.37
N GLY A 200 -23.05 1.71 -4.55
CA GLY A 200 -23.96 1.16 -3.54
C GLY A 200 -24.54 2.18 -2.56
N GLY A 201 -24.23 3.47 -2.72
CA GLY A 201 -24.82 4.54 -1.92
C GLY A 201 -26.15 5.02 -2.49
N LEU A 202 -26.91 5.77 -1.70
CA LEU A 202 -28.21 6.31 -2.13
C LEU A 202 -28.18 7.77 -2.59
N SER A 203 -27.05 8.46 -2.42
CA SER A 203 -26.95 9.89 -2.69
C SER A 203 -26.78 10.18 -4.17
N ALA A 204 -27.55 11.13 -4.67
CA ALA A 204 -27.38 11.72 -6.00
C ALA A 204 -26.19 12.70 -6.01
N SER A 205 -25.90 13.35 -7.17
CA SER A 205 -24.82 14.33 -7.29
C SER A 205 -24.95 15.48 -6.29
N PRO A 206 -23.81 15.99 -5.74
CA PRO A 206 -23.82 17.14 -4.83
C PRO A 206 -24.32 18.40 -5.51
N LYS A 207 -24.97 19.28 -4.76
CA LYS A 207 -25.57 20.53 -5.31
C LYS A 207 -24.90 21.81 -4.80
N ASN A 208 -24.27 21.75 -3.64
CA ASN A 208 -23.56 22.84 -2.98
C ASN A 208 -22.31 22.32 -2.29
N LEU A 209 -21.51 23.23 -1.73
CA LEU A 209 -20.23 22.89 -1.11
C LEU A 209 -20.39 21.98 0.13
N ASP A 210 -21.41 22.20 0.95
CA ASP A 210 -21.70 21.36 2.12
C ASP A 210 -22.01 19.92 1.71
N SER A 211 -22.92 19.73 0.75
CA SER A 211 -23.25 18.40 0.25
C SER A 211 -22.07 17.74 -0.47
N PHE A 212 -21.22 18.51 -1.16
CA PHE A 212 -20.00 18.01 -1.76
C PHE A 212 -19.04 17.45 -0.70
N CYS A 213 -18.75 18.21 0.34
CA CYS A 213 -17.82 17.79 1.40
C CYS A 213 -18.33 16.56 2.16
N GLY A 214 -19.62 16.55 2.54
CA GLY A 214 -20.22 15.41 3.25
C GLY A 214 -20.27 14.14 2.40
N MET A 215 -20.62 14.28 1.11
CA MET A 215 -20.67 13.13 0.19
C MET A 215 -19.27 12.67 -0.22
N PHE A 216 -18.28 13.56 -0.32
CA PHE A 216 -16.89 13.21 -0.61
C PHE A 216 -16.32 12.24 0.43
N VAL A 217 -16.61 12.46 1.71
CA VAL A 217 -16.20 11.54 2.77
C VAL A 217 -16.76 10.13 2.51
N ASN A 218 -18.03 10.02 2.14
CA ASN A 218 -18.66 8.74 1.81
C ASN A 218 -18.07 8.13 0.54
N LEU A 219 -17.75 8.94 -0.47
CA LEU A 219 -17.03 8.50 -1.67
C LEU A 219 -15.69 7.87 -1.30
N MET A 220 -14.92 8.55 -0.45
CA MET A 220 -13.60 8.05 -0.02
C MET A 220 -13.70 6.71 0.72
N PHE A 221 -14.69 6.53 1.58
CA PHE A 221 -14.91 5.24 2.24
C PHE A 221 -15.36 4.15 1.26
N ALA A 222 -16.26 4.46 0.33
CA ALA A 222 -16.76 3.50 -0.66
C ALA A 222 -15.67 3.05 -1.63
N VAL A 223 -14.84 3.97 -2.11
CA VAL A 223 -13.72 3.65 -3.01
C VAL A 223 -12.61 2.94 -2.24
N ALA A 224 -12.20 3.47 -1.10
CA ALA A 224 -11.12 2.88 -0.31
C ALA A 224 -11.43 1.45 0.18
N GLY A 225 -12.70 1.08 0.29
CA GLY A 225 -13.14 -0.28 0.55
C GLY A 225 -12.94 -1.27 -0.60
N GLN A 226 -12.50 -0.82 -1.78
CA GLN A 226 -12.25 -1.67 -2.95
C GLN A 226 -10.75 -1.79 -3.30
N PHE A 227 -9.88 -1.03 -2.63
CA PHE A 227 -8.44 -0.99 -2.90
C PHE A 227 -7.63 -1.37 -1.66
N ALA A 228 -6.58 -2.15 -1.85
CA ALA A 228 -5.72 -2.57 -0.76
C ALA A 228 -4.86 -1.41 -0.21
N GLY A 229 -4.42 -0.50 -1.07
CA GLY A 229 -3.52 0.61 -0.75
C GLY A 229 -4.21 1.98 -0.72
N ALA A 230 -3.52 2.98 -1.23
CA ALA A 230 -3.91 4.38 -1.18
C ALA A 230 -4.93 4.77 -2.25
N VAL A 231 -5.74 5.79 -1.93
CA VAL A 231 -6.67 6.46 -2.86
C VAL A 231 -6.26 7.92 -3.00
N ALA A 232 -5.86 8.31 -4.21
CA ALA A 232 -5.55 9.70 -4.53
C ALA A 232 -6.73 10.38 -5.22
N THR A 233 -6.96 11.63 -4.86
CA THR A 233 -7.93 12.53 -5.50
C THR A 233 -7.26 13.86 -5.82
N PRO A 234 -6.37 13.92 -6.84
CA PRO A 234 -5.63 15.13 -7.16
C PRO A 234 -6.54 16.29 -7.58
N GLU A 235 -7.74 15.99 -8.04
CA GLU A 235 -8.74 16.98 -8.47
C GLU A 235 -9.59 17.55 -7.32
N PHE A 236 -9.43 17.10 -6.07
CA PHE A 236 -10.33 17.44 -4.95
C PHE A 236 -10.53 18.96 -4.79
N LEU A 237 -9.44 19.73 -4.76
CA LEU A 237 -9.53 21.19 -4.58
C LEU A 237 -10.13 21.90 -5.79
N MET A 238 -9.96 21.38 -7.01
CA MET A 238 -10.61 21.92 -8.20
C MET A 238 -12.15 21.81 -8.11
N TYR A 239 -12.66 20.66 -7.64
CA TYR A 239 -14.10 20.47 -7.42
C TYR A 239 -14.60 21.27 -6.22
N PHE A 240 -13.80 21.38 -5.18
CA PHE A 240 -14.13 22.27 -4.05
C PHE A 240 -14.24 23.73 -4.50
N ASP A 241 -13.27 24.22 -5.28
CA ASP A 241 -13.29 25.56 -5.87
C ASP A 241 -14.54 25.80 -6.74
N TYR A 242 -14.93 24.82 -7.56
CA TYR A 242 -16.14 24.89 -8.37
C TYR A 242 -17.38 25.17 -7.51
N PHE A 243 -17.58 24.44 -6.41
CA PHE A 243 -18.71 24.67 -5.50
C PHE A 243 -18.58 25.96 -4.72
N ALA A 244 -17.36 26.34 -4.29
CA ALA A 244 -17.12 27.60 -3.61
C ALA A 244 -17.44 28.82 -4.50
N ARG A 245 -17.05 28.76 -5.79
CA ARG A 245 -17.41 29.79 -6.77
C ARG A 245 -18.92 29.89 -7.01
N LYS A 246 -19.62 28.75 -7.02
CA LYS A 246 -21.11 28.73 -7.14
C LYS A 246 -21.79 29.35 -5.93
N GLU A 247 -21.22 29.20 -4.74
CA GLU A 247 -21.84 29.66 -3.49
C GLU A 247 -21.54 31.15 -3.22
N TRP A 248 -20.29 31.60 -3.49
CA TRP A 248 -19.83 32.94 -3.10
C TRP A 248 -19.36 33.82 -4.26
N GLY A 249 -19.43 33.34 -5.48
CA GLY A 249 -19.00 34.04 -6.70
C GLY A 249 -17.56 33.73 -7.09
N ASN A 250 -17.22 34.01 -8.36
CA ASN A 250 -15.91 33.68 -8.94
C ASN A 250 -14.72 34.37 -8.24
N ASP A 251 -14.97 35.46 -7.55
CA ASP A 251 -13.97 36.27 -6.87
C ASP A 251 -13.99 36.08 -5.33
N TYR A 252 -14.55 34.96 -4.84
CA TYR A 252 -14.70 34.68 -3.41
C TYR A 252 -13.38 34.77 -2.64
N TYR A 253 -12.28 34.42 -3.27
CA TYR A 253 -10.95 34.44 -2.70
C TYR A 253 -10.50 35.88 -2.34
N ASN A 254 -10.90 36.88 -3.11
CA ASN A 254 -10.68 38.31 -2.82
C ASN A 254 -11.57 38.84 -1.68
N LYS A 255 -12.67 38.11 -1.43
CA LYS A 255 -13.68 38.45 -0.41
C LYS A 255 -13.63 37.48 0.80
N SER A 256 -12.55 36.71 0.93
CA SER A 256 -12.44 35.62 1.91
C SER A 256 -12.68 36.08 3.36
N ASP A 257 -12.39 37.31 3.69
CA ASP A 257 -12.59 37.89 5.03
C ASP A 257 -13.95 38.57 5.19
N CYS A 258 -14.79 38.59 4.15
CA CYS A 258 -16.15 39.16 4.26
C CYS A 258 -17.02 38.27 5.18
N ILE A 259 -17.80 38.91 6.02
CA ILE A 259 -18.74 38.26 6.93
C ILE A 259 -19.94 37.79 6.14
N ILE A 260 -20.24 36.45 6.19
CA ILE A 260 -21.37 35.83 5.53
C ILE A 260 -22.55 35.58 6.48
N THR A 261 -22.26 35.41 7.78
CA THR A 261 -23.27 35.23 8.81
C THR A 261 -22.71 35.55 10.20
N THR A 262 -23.61 35.74 11.15
CA THR A 262 -23.29 35.84 12.58
C THR A 262 -24.09 34.80 13.35
N ASP A 263 -23.44 33.98 14.17
CA ASP A 263 -24.13 32.95 14.94
C ASP A 263 -24.87 33.51 16.18
N HIS A 264 -25.60 32.66 16.90
CA HIS A 264 -26.34 33.02 18.09
C HIS A 264 -25.47 33.53 19.26
N CYS A 265 -24.16 33.34 19.18
CA CYS A 265 -23.17 33.83 20.13
C CYS A 265 -22.44 35.07 19.62
N GLU A 266 -22.99 35.75 18.63
CA GLU A 266 -22.40 36.95 17.97
C GLU A 266 -21.04 36.69 17.29
N ARG A 267 -20.68 35.40 17.06
CA ARG A 267 -19.45 35.08 16.34
C ARG A 267 -19.67 35.28 14.83
N LYS A 268 -18.81 36.14 14.27
CA LYS A 268 -18.84 36.42 12.82
C LYS A 268 -18.17 35.31 12.06
N LYS A 269 -18.89 34.72 11.11
CA LYS A 269 -18.35 33.76 10.15
C LYS A 269 -17.99 34.46 8.85
N THR A 270 -16.74 34.27 8.42
CA THR A 270 -16.25 34.77 7.13
C THR A 270 -16.23 33.60 6.12
N ILE A 271 -16.10 33.91 4.83
CA ILE A 271 -15.92 32.89 3.78
C ILE A 271 -14.72 31.99 4.12
N ARG A 272 -13.56 32.57 4.49
CA ARG A 272 -12.36 31.83 4.90
C ARG A 272 -12.66 30.89 6.06
N SER A 273 -13.31 31.38 7.11
CA SER A 273 -13.63 30.54 8.27
C SER A 273 -14.59 29.40 7.95
N GLN A 274 -15.51 29.60 7.00
CA GLN A 274 -16.42 28.56 6.54
C GLN A 274 -15.69 27.53 5.68
N ILE A 275 -14.77 27.94 4.82
CA ILE A 275 -13.89 27.05 4.05
C ILE A 275 -13.06 26.18 5.00
N HIS A 276 -12.43 26.76 6.02
CA HIS A 276 -11.68 26.02 7.03
C HIS A 276 -12.56 24.99 7.77
N GLN A 277 -13.83 25.30 8.00
CA GLN A 277 -14.78 24.37 8.61
C GLN A 277 -15.07 23.17 7.71
N TYR A 278 -15.22 23.39 6.41
CA TYR A 278 -15.36 22.31 5.44
C TYR A 278 -14.07 21.47 5.30
N PHE A 279 -12.90 22.08 5.30
CA PHE A 279 -11.63 21.36 5.36
C PHE A 279 -11.56 20.46 6.60
N GLN A 280 -11.90 21.00 7.76
CA GLN A 280 -11.92 20.26 9.02
C GLN A 280 -12.90 19.07 8.95
N GLN A 281 -14.12 19.28 8.45
CA GLN A 281 -15.11 18.24 8.29
C GLN A 281 -14.58 17.07 7.45
N VAL A 282 -13.98 17.34 6.31
CA VAL A 282 -13.44 16.31 5.41
C VAL A 282 -12.21 15.62 6.02
N VAL A 283 -11.21 16.40 6.43
CA VAL A 283 -9.93 15.84 6.88
C VAL A 283 -10.08 15.01 8.16
N TYR A 284 -10.82 15.51 9.15
CA TYR A 284 -11.04 14.72 10.37
C TYR A 284 -11.85 13.47 10.12
N SER A 285 -12.83 13.50 9.22
CA SER A 285 -13.65 12.33 8.89
C SER A 285 -12.83 11.23 8.23
N VAL A 286 -11.97 11.54 7.24
CA VAL A 286 -11.16 10.53 6.56
C VAL A 286 -10.03 9.96 7.43
N ASN A 287 -9.62 10.68 8.49
CA ASN A 287 -8.65 10.18 9.48
C ASN A 287 -9.28 9.24 10.52
N GLN A 288 -10.60 9.04 10.51
CA GLN A 288 -11.23 8.07 11.40
C GLN A 288 -11.05 6.63 10.90
N PRO A 289 -10.99 5.65 11.82
CA PRO A 289 -10.96 4.24 11.44
C PRO A 289 -12.20 3.84 10.64
N ALA A 290 -11.99 3.24 9.47
CA ALA A 290 -13.06 2.82 8.58
C ALA A 290 -13.27 1.30 8.65
N ALA A 291 -14.50 0.86 8.95
CA ALA A 291 -14.84 -0.56 9.01
C ALA A 291 -14.58 -1.26 7.66
N ALA A 292 -14.88 -0.60 6.54
CA ALA A 292 -14.62 -1.10 5.19
C ALA A 292 -13.12 -1.28 4.88
N ARG A 293 -12.23 -0.77 5.72
CA ARG A 293 -10.76 -0.92 5.58
C ARG A 293 -10.14 -1.73 6.72
N GLY A 294 -10.89 -2.60 7.36
CA GLY A 294 -10.38 -3.34 8.51
C GLY A 294 -9.95 -2.44 9.66
N MET A 295 -10.68 -1.35 9.90
CA MET A 295 -10.42 -0.35 10.95
C MET A 295 -9.14 0.49 10.76
N GLN A 296 -8.62 0.56 9.54
CA GLN A 296 -7.61 1.54 9.15
C GLN A 296 -8.28 2.84 8.67
N SER A 297 -7.60 3.97 8.83
CA SER A 297 -8.02 5.21 8.19
C SER A 297 -7.85 5.13 6.66
N VAL A 298 -8.56 5.96 5.92
CA VAL A 298 -8.40 6.05 4.47
C VAL A 298 -7.03 6.64 4.15
N PHE A 299 -6.20 5.90 3.42
CA PHE A 299 -4.91 6.40 2.94
C PHE A 299 -5.14 7.36 1.77
N TRP A 300 -5.55 8.58 2.11
CA TRP A 300 -5.89 9.63 1.17
C TRP A 300 -4.68 10.45 0.75
N ASN A 301 -4.59 10.74 -0.56
CA ASN A 301 -3.58 11.62 -1.14
C ASN A 301 -4.25 12.77 -1.90
N ILE A 302 -3.66 13.97 -1.77
CA ILE A 302 -4.09 15.19 -2.45
C ILE A 302 -2.92 15.78 -3.24
N GLY A 303 -3.21 16.42 -4.37
CA GLY A 303 -2.23 17.11 -5.20
C GLY A 303 -2.43 18.61 -5.21
N TYR A 304 -1.33 19.35 -5.30
CA TYR A 304 -1.26 20.78 -5.55
C TYR A 304 -0.42 21.01 -6.80
N PHE A 305 -0.68 22.08 -7.49
CA PHE A 305 -0.11 22.33 -8.80
C PHE A 305 0.39 23.77 -8.93
N ASP A 306 1.48 23.97 -9.67
CA ASP A 306 1.81 25.24 -10.25
C ASP A 306 0.95 25.53 -11.49
N LYS A 307 1.05 26.74 -12.04
CA LYS A 307 0.24 27.15 -13.17
C LYS A 307 0.43 26.28 -14.43
N PRO A 308 1.65 25.89 -14.83
CA PRO A 308 1.86 25.00 -15.96
C PRO A 308 1.20 23.63 -15.82
N PHE A 309 1.23 23.03 -14.61
CA PHE A 309 0.51 21.78 -14.35
C PHE A 309 -1.01 21.98 -14.44
N PHE A 310 -1.52 23.05 -13.84
CA PHE A 310 -2.95 23.38 -13.94
C PHE A 310 -3.41 23.51 -15.39
N GLU A 311 -2.70 24.27 -16.21
CA GLU A 311 -3.00 24.44 -17.63
C GLU A 311 -2.98 23.10 -18.37
N SER A 312 -1.95 22.28 -18.16
CA SER A 312 -1.85 20.97 -18.79
C SER A 312 -2.96 20.00 -18.37
N MET A 313 -3.36 20.01 -17.11
CA MET A 313 -4.41 19.12 -16.58
C MET A 313 -5.82 19.57 -16.95
N PHE A 314 -6.10 20.86 -16.90
CA PHE A 314 -7.45 21.39 -16.87
C PHE A 314 -7.80 22.38 -17.99
N GLU A 315 -6.88 22.71 -18.90
CA GLU A 315 -7.14 23.64 -20.02
C GLU A 315 -8.40 23.28 -20.82
N ASN A 316 -8.61 21.99 -21.03
CA ASN A 316 -9.74 21.48 -21.80
C ASN A 316 -10.83 20.82 -20.95
N PHE A 317 -10.75 20.97 -19.63
CA PHE A 317 -11.74 20.42 -18.71
C PHE A 317 -12.94 21.36 -18.59
N VAL A 318 -14.14 20.79 -18.59
CA VAL A 318 -15.39 21.49 -18.31
C VAL A 318 -16.22 20.73 -17.28
N PHE A 319 -16.81 21.46 -16.36
CA PHE A 319 -17.81 20.92 -15.44
C PHE A 319 -19.12 20.60 -16.18
N PRO A 320 -20.04 19.82 -15.57
CA PRO A 320 -21.32 19.47 -16.21
C PRO A 320 -22.20 20.68 -16.63
N ASP A 321 -21.99 21.83 -15.99
CA ASP A 321 -22.67 23.08 -16.35
C ASP A 321 -21.91 23.92 -17.40
N MET A 322 -20.92 23.31 -18.06
CA MET A 322 -20.07 23.92 -19.10
C MET A 322 -19.16 25.05 -18.61
N THR A 323 -19.01 25.24 -17.30
CA THR A 323 -18.03 26.18 -16.77
C THR A 323 -16.65 25.52 -16.70
N ALA A 324 -15.58 26.33 -16.76
CA ALA A 324 -14.18 25.86 -16.67
C ALA A 324 -13.58 26.10 -15.27
N PRO A 325 -12.55 25.34 -14.89
CA PRO A 325 -11.73 25.66 -13.72
C PRO A 325 -11.08 27.04 -13.85
N GLN A 326 -10.80 27.67 -12.73
CA GLN A 326 -10.16 28.99 -12.70
C GLN A 326 -8.87 28.93 -11.88
N TRP A 327 -7.77 29.40 -12.46
CA TRP A 327 -6.46 29.32 -11.82
C TRP A 327 -6.38 30.19 -10.56
N GLU A 328 -6.83 31.42 -10.60
CA GLU A 328 -6.66 32.40 -9.53
C GLU A 328 -7.34 31.95 -8.23
N SER A 329 -8.58 31.45 -8.34
CA SER A 329 -9.31 30.95 -7.16
C SER A 329 -8.75 29.62 -6.68
N LEU A 330 -8.39 28.71 -7.59
CA LEU A 330 -7.79 27.43 -7.20
C LEU A 330 -6.40 27.61 -6.57
N ASN A 331 -5.54 28.47 -7.15
CA ASN A 331 -4.22 28.75 -6.60
C ASN A 331 -4.30 29.34 -5.17
N TRP A 332 -5.24 30.26 -4.95
CA TRP A 332 -5.50 30.76 -3.60
C TRP A 332 -5.98 29.64 -2.67
N LEU A 333 -6.93 28.81 -3.12
CA LEU A 333 -7.53 27.76 -2.32
C LEU A 333 -6.52 26.68 -1.90
N GLN A 334 -5.65 26.24 -2.81
CA GLN A 334 -4.62 25.25 -2.48
C GLN A 334 -3.58 25.80 -1.48
N LYS A 335 -3.18 27.07 -1.61
CA LYS A 335 -2.31 27.74 -0.64
C LYS A 335 -3.01 27.89 0.72
N GLU A 336 -4.29 28.18 0.73
CA GLU A 336 -5.10 28.30 1.95
C GLU A 336 -5.26 26.94 2.65
N PHE A 337 -5.49 25.86 1.88
CA PHE A 337 -5.59 24.50 2.43
C PHE A 337 -4.26 24.08 3.07
N MET A 338 -3.13 24.28 2.40
CA MET A 338 -1.81 23.93 2.94
C MET A 338 -1.51 24.68 4.25
N LYS A 339 -1.75 25.99 4.28
CA LYS A 339 -1.57 26.81 5.50
C LYS A 339 -2.45 26.33 6.65
N TRP A 340 -3.75 26.14 6.36
CA TRP A 340 -4.69 25.63 7.34
C TRP A 340 -4.29 24.25 7.87
N PHE A 341 -3.93 23.33 7.01
CA PHE A 341 -3.59 21.96 7.41
C PHE A 341 -2.28 21.91 8.22
N ASN A 342 -1.32 22.75 7.86
CA ASN A 342 -0.09 22.91 8.62
C ASN A 342 -0.34 23.44 10.05
N GLU A 343 -1.25 24.39 10.20
CA GLU A 343 -1.68 24.92 11.51
C GLU A 343 -2.52 23.90 12.30
N GLU A 344 -3.41 23.17 11.63
CA GLU A 344 -4.28 22.19 12.25
C GLU A 344 -3.49 21.03 12.86
N ARG A 345 -2.37 20.65 12.24
CA ARG A 345 -1.42 19.65 12.77
C ARG A 345 -0.74 20.07 14.09
N LEU A 346 -0.82 21.32 14.51
CA LEU A 346 -0.44 21.76 15.87
C LEU A 346 -1.53 21.53 16.92
N LYS A 347 -2.75 21.21 16.51
CA LYS A 347 -3.87 20.85 17.39
C LYS A 347 -4.05 19.36 17.51
N CYS A 348 -3.85 18.64 16.40
CA CYS A 348 -3.94 17.20 16.31
C CYS A 348 -3.04 16.72 15.15
N ILE A 349 -2.16 15.76 15.40
CA ILE A 349 -1.31 15.20 14.35
C ILE A 349 -2.14 14.30 13.44
N LEU A 350 -2.62 14.89 12.34
CA LEU A 350 -3.42 14.24 11.31
C LEU A 350 -2.48 13.58 10.29
N THR A 351 -2.65 12.30 10.08
CA THR A 351 -1.83 11.51 9.13
C THR A 351 -2.18 11.84 7.69
N PHE A 352 -3.46 11.95 7.38
CA PHE A 352 -3.99 12.16 6.03
C PHE A 352 -4.68 13.52 5.87
N PRO A 353 -4.68 14.12 4.66
CA PRO A 353 -4.08 13.59 3.43
C PRO A 353 -2.55 13.59 3.43
N VAL A 354 -1.96 12.68 2.63
CA VAL A 354 -0.58 12.85 2.16
C VAL A 354 -0.61 13.87 1.04
N GLU A 355 0.23 14.88 1.15
CA GLU A 355 0.24 16.05 0.26
C GLU A 355 1.42 15.99 -0.68
N SER A 356 1.21 16.35 -1.95
CA SER A 356 2.26 16.48 -2.96
C SER A 356 2.09 17.76 -3.76
N PHE A 357 3.13 18.61 -3.81
CA PHE A 357 3.13 19.83 -4.62
C PHE A 357 3.95 19.62 -5.89
N ALA A 358 3.35 19.77 -7.04
CA ALA A 358 3.97 19.62 -8.34
C ALA A 358 4.45 20.96 -8.91
N LEU A 359 5.73 21.02 -9.32
CA LEU A 359 6.40 22.18 -9.88
C LEU A 359 7.09 21.87 -11.20
N ILE A 360 7.02 22.78 -12.16
CA ILE A 360 7.80 22.70 -13.42
C ILE A 360 9.09 23.48 -13.30
N TYR A 361 10.22 22.78 -13.52
CA TYR A 361 11.54 23.39 -13.64
C TYR A 361 12.07 23.17 -15.06
N LYS A 362 12.30 24.26 -15.78
CA LYS A 362 12.75 24.24 -17.17
C LYS A 362 13.70 25.41 -17.46
N ASP A 363 14.69 25.15 -18.31
CA ASP A 363 15.68 26.16 -18.74
C ASP A 363 16.38 26.86 -17.54
N GLY A 364 16.71 26.08 -16.50
CA GLY A 364 17.44 26.55 -15.33
C GLY A 364 16.62 27.36 -14.31
N LYS A 365 15.30 27.35 -14.39
CA LYS A 365 14.40 28.09 -13.48
C LYS A 365 13.05 27.39 -13.27
N PHE A 366 12.40 27.68 -12.15
CA PHE A 366 10.99 27.34 -11.97
C PHE A 366 10.16 28.22 -12.90
N VAL A 367 9.23 27.60 -13.64
CA VAL A 367 8.34 28.33 -14.57
C VAL A 367 7.36 29.21 -13.77
N ASP A 368 6.89 28.72 -12.63
CA ASP A 368 6.07 29.45 -11.67
C ASP A 368 6.89 29.69 -10.39
N GLN A 369 7.64 30.80 -10.38
CA GLN A 369 8.53 31.14 -9.25
C GLN A 369 7.73 31.45 -7.99
N GLU A 370 6.52 32.03 -8.11
CA GLU A 370 5.69 32.35 -6.96
C GLU A 370 5.29 31.09 -6.17
N ASN A 371 4.91 30.03 -6.88
CA ASN A 371 4.58 28.75 -6.22
C ASN A 371 5.82 28.01 -5.72
N ALA A 372 6.96 28.11 -6.39
CA ALA A 372 8.23 27.57 -5.86
C ALA A 372 8.65 28.27 -4.56
N ASP A 373 8.52 29.62 -4.50
CA ASP A 373 8.78 30.39 -3.28
C ASP A 373 7.80 30.02 -2.15
N PHE A 374 6.52 29.83 -2.47
CA PHE A 374 5.51 29.37 -1.51
C PHE A 374 5.85 27.98 -0.94
N VAL A 375 6.29 27.05 -1.77
CA VAL A 375 6.74 25.71 -1.33
C VAL A 375 7.92 25.84 -0.35
N ALA A 376 8.89 26.71 -0.64
CA ALA A 376 10.01 26.98 0.27
C ALA A 376 9.56 27.59 1.60
N GLU A 377 8.59 28.51 1.58
CA GLU A 377 7.99 29.10 2.79
C GLU A 377 7.28 28.05 3.66
N GLU A 378 6.49 27.16 3.06
CA GLU A 378 5.78 26.11 3.81
C GLU A 378 6.75 25.12 4.46
N TYR A 379 7.85 24.74 3.79
CA TYR A 379 8.91 23.95 4.42
C TYR A 379 9.56 24.71 5.60
N THR A 380 9.80 26.01 5.47
CA THR A 380 10.34 26.84 6.55
C THR A 380 9.39 26.91 7.76
N ARG A 381 8.08 26.83 7.52
CA ARG A 381 7.05 26.75 8.58
C ARG A 381 6.90 25.35 9.18
N GLY A 382 7.73 24.40 8.78
CA GLY A 382 7.69 23.03 9.24
C GLY A 382 6.50 22.22 8.71
N HIS A 383 6.00 22.56 7.53
CA HIS A 383 4.98 21.76 6.86
C HIS A 383 5.58 20.47 6.31
N SER A 384 4.91 19.35 6.54
CA SER A 384 5.36 18.01 6.13
C SER A 384 4.57 17.55 4.91
N PHE A 385 5.12 17.72 3.71
CA PHE A 385 4.54 17.34 2.42
C PHE A 385 5.65 16.87 1.47
N PHE A 386 5.27 16.35 0.29
CA PHE A 386 6.21 16.01 -0.77
C PHE A 386 6.26 17.10 -1.84
N THR A 387 7.43 17.29 -2.43
CA THR A 387 7.60 18.11 -3.64
C THR A 387 7.89 17.20 -4.82
N TYR A 388 7.16 17.38 -5.92
CA TYR A 388 7.40 16.74 -7.20
C TYR A 388 7.89 17.78 -8.19
N ILE A 389 9.05 17.55 -8.79
CA ILE A 389 9.65 18.47 -9.78
C ILE A 389 9.81 17.72 -11.10
N SER A 390 9.36 18.33 -12.19
CA SER A 390 9.49 17.78 -13.54
C SER A 390 9.83 18.91 -14.53
N ASP A 391 10.36 18.55 -15.69
CA ASP A 391 10.55 19.44 -16.83
C ASP A 391 9.32 19.54 -17.73
N THR A 392 8.40 18.59 -17.59
CA THR A 392 7.14 18.51 -18.33
C THR A 392 5.97 18.21 -17.38
N ALA A 393 4.78 18.68 -17.77
CA ALA A 393 3.56 18.40 -17.02
C ALA A 393 2.82 17.14 -17.53
N ASP A 394 3.53 16.09 -17.93
CA ASP A 394 2.98 14.85 -18.50
C ASP A 394 2.85 13.71 -17.48
N SER A 395 3.26 13.95 -16.25
CA SER A 395 3.16 12.97 -15.17
C SER A 395 2.96 13.65 -13.84
N LEU A 396 2.30 12.96 -12.91
CA LEU A 396 2.09 13.43 -11.54
C LEU A 396 2.46 12.33 -10.57
N SER A 397 3.15 12.68 -9.49
CA SER A 397 3.41 11.75 -8.40
C SER A 397 2.24 11.73 -7.43
N SER A 398 1.73 10.54 -7.15
CA SER A 398 0.69 10.29 -6.16
C SER A 398 1.05 9.08 -5.31
N CYS A 399 0.39 8.93 -4.17
CA CYS A 399 0.75 7.93 -3.18
C CYS A 399 2.16 8.13 -2.60
N CYS A 400 2.75 7.08 -2.06
CA CYS A 400 4.03 7.17 -1.36
C CYS A 400 5.22 7.41 -2.30
N ARG A 401 5.15 6.97 -3.57
CA ARG A 401 6.26 7.06 -4.54
C ARG A 401 5.82 6.92 -6.00
N LEU A 402 4.58 6.52 -6.24
CA LEU A 402 4.11 6.17 -7.57
C LEU A 402 4.06 7.39 -8.49
N LYS A 403 4.84 7.34 -9.56
CA LYS A 403 4.82 8.29 -10.66
C LYS A 403 3.87 7.77 -11.75
N ASN A 404 2.83 8.51 -12.02
CA ASN A 404 1.85 8.17 -13.06
C ASN A 404 2.19 8.90 -14.35
N LYS A 405 2.81 8.22 -15.31
CA LYS A 405 2.94 8.74 -16.68
C LYS A 405 1.68 8.41 -17.46
N VAL A 406 1.12 9.42 -18.11
CA VAL A 406 0.08 9.22 -19.10
C VAL A 406 0.76 8.94 -20.44
N ASN A 407 0.92 7.67 -20.77
CA ASN A 407 1.38 7.26 -22.11
C ASN A 407 0.23 7.40 -23.09
N GLY A 408 0.33 8.42 -23.96
CA GLY A 408 -0.58 8.69 -25.06
C GLY A 408 -1.50 9.86 -24.78
N LYS A 409 -1.63 10.73 -25.78
CA LYS A 409 -2.57 11.84 -25.83
C LYS A 409 -4.00 11.32 -26.03
N GLU A 410 -4.47 10.44 -25.14
CA GLU A 410 -5.88 10.11 -25.07
C GLU A 410 -6.59 11.26 -24.36
N PHE A 411 -6.89 12.26 -25.15
CA PHE A 411 -7.68 13.41 -24.76
C PHE A 411 -9.12 12.95 -24.47
N ASN A 412 -9.54 13.11 -23.23
CA ASN A 412 -10.96 13.02 -22.88
C ASN A 412 -11.44 14.42 -22.49
N PHE A 413 -12.40 14.96 -23.23
CA PHE A 413 -12.98 16.29 -23.01
C PHE A 413 -13.51 16.50 -21.58
N THR A 414 -13.81 15.43 -20.86
CA THR A 414 -14.45 15.50 -19.55
C THR A 414 -13.52 15.25 -18.37
N ASN A 415 -12.37 14.62 -18.55
CA ASN A 415 -11.58 14.09 -17.42
C ASN A 415 -10.18 14.66 -17.30
N GLY A 416 -9.82 15.70 -18.06
CA GLY A 416 -8.44 16.18 -18.08
C GLY A 416 -7.45 15.12 -18.60
N ASN A 417 -6.18 15.46 -18.71
CA ASN A 417 -5.20 14.65 -19.42
C ASN A 417 -4.23 13.88 -18.52
N MET A 418 -4.24 14.08 -17.20
CA MET A 418 -3.12 13.57 -16.38
C MET A 418 -3.47 13.19 -14.95
N GLY A 419 -2.84 12.11 -14.48
CA GLY A 419 -2.79 11.73 -13.07
C GLY A 419 -4.06 11.13 -12.48
N VAL A 420 -5.13 11.03 -13.23
CA VAL A 420 -6.40 10.44 -12.82
C VAL A 420 -6.76 9.18 -13.59
N GLU A 421 -7.61 8.34 -13.02
CA GLU A 421 -8.01 7.02 -13.52
C GLU A 421 -6.86 6.03 -13.65
N THR A 422 -5.78 6.23 -12.92
CA THR A 422 -4.54 5.43 -12.98
C THR A 422 -4.12 4.94 -11.60
N GLY A 423 -2.99 4.27 -11.51
CA GLY A 423 -2.43 3.71 -10.28
C GLY A 423 -1.71 2.41 -10.53
N SER A 424 -1.58 1.59 -9.50
CA SER A 424 -1.03 0.23 -9.63
C SER A 424 -2.09 -0.82 -9.32
N VAL A 425 -2.26 -1.80 -10.21
CA VAL A 425 -3.18 -2.93 -9.93
C VAL A 425 -2.55 -3.92 -8.97
N SER A 426 -1.24 -4.10 -9.05
CA SER A 426 -0.49 -5.00 -8.17
C SER A 426 0.99 -4.64 -8.15
N VAL A 427 1.65 -4.96 -7.03
CA VAL A 427 3.08 -4.78 -6.84
C VAL A 427 3.72 -6.11 -6.48
N ILE A 428 4.71 -6.53 -7.26
CA ILE A 428 5.57 -7.68 -6.96
C ILE A 428 7.00 -7.15 -6.82
N THR A 429 7.57 -7.28 -5.64
CA THR A 429 8.89 -6.74 -5.31
C THR A 429 9.96 -7.81 -5.36
N LEU A 430 11.06 -7.50 -6.05
CA LEU A 430 12.26 -8.30 -6.11
C LEU A 430 13.06 -8.18 -4.80
N ASN A 431 13.51 -9.32 -4.23
CA ASN A 431 14.57 -9.33 -3.23
C ASN A 431 15.94 -9.35 -3.95
N LEU A 432 16.42 -8.16 -4.32
CA LEU A 432 17.67 -8.06 -5.08
C LEU A 432 18.88 -8.62 -4.34
N SER A 433 18.95 -8.49 -3.02
CA SER A 433 20.04 -9.07 -2.23
C SER A 433 20.13 -10.58 -2.45
N ARG A 434 19.03 -11.30 -2.32
CA ARG A 434 18.97 -12.75 -2.55
C ARG A 434 19.25 -13.12 -3.99
N ILE A 435 18.62 -12.43 -4.94
CA ILE A 435 18.80 -12.67 -6.38
C ILE A 435 20.28 -12.55 -6.78
N ILE A 436 20.97 -11.52 -6.32
CA ILE A 436 22.40 -11.33 -6.62
C ILE A 436 23.26 -12.41 -5.94
N GLN A 437 22.95 -12.81 -4.72
CA GLN A 437 23.68 -13.88 -4.05
C GLN A 437 23.48 -15.23 -4.77
N ASP A 438 22.28 -15.55 -5.21
CA ASP A 438 21.99 -16.79 -5.95
C ASP A 438 22.63 -16.75 -7.35
N TRP A 439 22.61 -15.60 -8.02
CA TRP A 439 23.36 -15.42 -9.25
C TRP A 439 24.86 -15.69 -9.05
N CYS A 440 25.49 -15.10 -8.03
CA CYS A 440 26.90 -15.34 -7.72
C CYS A 440 27.17 -16.81 -7.41
N LYS A 441 26.30 -17.50 -6.66
CA LYS A 441 26.41 -18.94 -6.42
C LYS A 441 26.38 -19.74 -7.75
N SER A 442 25.48 -19.35 -8.68
CA SER A 442 25.30 -20.05 -9.95
C SER A 442 26.53 -19.95 -10.88
N ILE A 443 27.31 -18.88 -10.76
CA ILE A 443 28.54 -18.66 -11.56
C ILE A 443 29.83 -19.01 -10.80
N GLY A 444 29.74 -19.57 -9.59
CA GLY A 444 30.88 -20.05 -8.80
C GLY A 444 31.57 -19.01 -7.91
N GLY A 445 30.94 -17.87 -7.64
CA GLY A 445 31.42 -16.84 -6.70
C GLY A 445 31.20 -15.40 -7.19
N ILE A 446 31.66 -14.43 -6.40
CA ILE A 446 31.57 -13.01 -6.77
C ILE A 446 32.47 -12.76 -7.98
N PRO A 447 31.93 -12.21 -9.11
CA PRO A 447 32.70 -11.98 -10.32
C PRO A 447 33.79 -10.93 -10.11
N LYS A 448 35.00 -11.18 -10.65
CA LYS A 448 36.06 -10.20 -10.67
C LYS A 448 35.78 -9.17 -11.78
N VAL A 449 36.14 -7.90 -11.53
CA VAL A 449 35.89 -6.71 -12.35
C VAL A 449 36.12 -6.94 -13.87
N GLY A 450 35.15 -6.51 -14.69
CA GLY A 450 35.06 -6.68 -16.15
C GLY A 450 33.62 -6.95 -16.54
N ASN A 451 33.20 -7.25 -17.73
CA ASN A 451 31.82 -7.47 -18.25
C ASN A 451 30.85 -8.34 -17.36
N GLN A 452 30.89 -8.09 -16.06
CA GLN A 452 30.24 -8.91 -15.04
C GLN A 452 28.70 -8.84 -15.09
N PHE A 453 28.15 -7.76 -15.64
CA PHE A 453 26.68 -7.57 -15.66
C PHE A 453 25.97 -8.21 -16.86
N ASP A 454 26.71 -8.66 -17.90
CA ASP A 454 26.08 -9.34 -19.05
C ASP A 454 25.47 -10.69 -18.65
N CYS A 455 26.18 -11.47 -17.82
CA CYS A 455 25.63 -12.73 -17.29
C CYS A 455 24.47 -12.48 -16.33
N LEU A 456 24.51 -11.41 -15.53
CA LEU A 456 23.41 -10.99 -14.66
C LEU A 456 22.16 -10.66 -15.46
N ARG A 457 22.31 -10.04 -16.64
CA ARG A 457 21.20 -9.71 -17.55
C ARG A 457 20.35 -10.95 -17.88
N LEU A 458 20.96 -12.04 -18.26
CA LEU A 458 20.25 -13.28 -18.61
C LEU A 458 19.54 -13.85 -17.39
N TYR A 459 20.23 -13.90 -16.25
CA TYR A 459 19.67 -14.43 -15.00
C TYR A 459 18.47 -13.61 -14.51
N LEU A 460 18.60 -12.28 -14.50
CA LEU A 460 17.52 -11.39 -14.06
C LEU A 460 16.33 -11.39 -15.03
N LYS A 461 16.59 -11.42 -16.36
CA LYS A 461 15.51 -11.53 -17.37
C LYS A 461 14.72 -12.82 -17.22
N GLU A 462 15.33 -13.93 -16.84
CA GLU A 462 14.61 -15.19 -16.58
C GLU A 462 13.61 -15.03 -15.41
N ILE A 463 14.04 -14.41 -14.33
CA ILE A 463 13.16 -14.10 -13.17
C ILE A 463 12.03 -13.15 -13.60
N LEU A 464 12.36 -12.06 -14.29
CA LEU A 464 11.38 -11.08 -14.77
C LEU A 464 10.34 -11.70 -15.69
N ASN A 465 10.74 -12.61 -16.60
CA ASN A 465 9.81 -13.31 -17.49
C ASN A 465 8.73 -14.11 -16.73
N ARG A 466 9.06 -14.64 -15.55
CA ARG A 466 8.08 -15.29 -14.67
C ARG A 466 7.15 -14.25 -14.05
N ILE A 467 7.71 -13.17 -13.52
CA ILE A 467 6.97 -12.11 -12.82
C ILE A 467 5.95 -11.43 -13.75
N TYR A 468 6.30 -11.20 -15.02
CA TYR A 468 5.34 -10.67 -16.00
C TYR A 468 4.12 -11.58 -16.16
N LYS A 469 4.30 -12.90 -16.21
CA LYS A 469 3.19 -13.84 -16.25
C LYS A 469 2.34 -13.77 -14.98
N TYR A 470 2.95 -13.63 -13.80
CA TYR A 470 2.22 -13.50 -12.54
C TYR A 470 1.35 -12.23 -12.54
N HIS A 471 1.89 -11.11 -12.99
CA HIS A 471 1.12 -9.88 -13.12
C HIS A 471 0.00 -9.96 -14.15
N ILE A 472 0.24 -10.61 -15.29
CA ILE A 472 -0.78 -10.84 -16.32
C ILE A 472 -1.92 -11.67 -15.72
N ALA A 473 -1.61 -12.79 -15.07
CA ALA A 473 -2.61 -13.62 -14.41
C ALA A 473 -3.42 -12.85 -13.36
N TYR A 474 -2.75 -12.03 -12.53
CA TYR A 474 -3.43 -11.19 -11.55
C TYR A 474 -4.39 -10.18 -12.20
N LYS A 475 -3.94 -9.50 -13.25
CA LYS A 475 -4.76 -8.51 -13.96
C LYS A 475 -5.95 -9.15 -14.67
N GLU A 476 -5.79 -10.36 -15.23
CA GLU A 476 -6.89 -11.13 -15.82
C GLU A 476 -7.90 -11.56 -14.76
N CYS A 477 -7.47 -11.96 -13.55
CA CYS A 477 -8.42 -12.19 -12.45
C CYS A 477 -9.24 -10.92 -12.11
N LEU A 478 -8.65 -9.73 -12.19
CA LEU A 478 -9.39 -8.48 -11.99
C LEU A 478 -10.36 -8.18 -13.14
N TRP A 479 -10.03 -8.57 -14.38
CA TRP A 479 -10.95 -8.47 -15.50
C TRP A 479 -12.15 -9.42 -15.34
N ASP A 480 -11.94 -10.65 -14.86
CA ASP A 480 -13.03 -11.58 -14.53
C ASP A 480 -14.00 -10.95 -13.49
N MET A 481 -13.43 -10.27 -12.48
CA MET A 481 -14.21 -9.56 -11.47
C MET A 481 -14.94 -8.34 -12.05
N TYR A 482 -14.30 -7.59 -12.95
CA TYR A 482 -14.90 -6.46 -13.64
C TYR A 482 -16.12 -6.89 -14.47
N ASP A 483 -15.99 -7.96 -15.25
CA ASP A 483 -17.07 -8.53 -16.07
C ASP A 483 -18.23 -9.06 -15.21
N SER A 484 -17.90 -9.56 -14.02
CA SER A 484 -18.88 -9.97 -13.00
C SER A 484 -19.48 -8.81 -12.19
N LYS A 485 -19.12 -7.56 -12.50
CA LYS A 485 -19.56 -6.32 -11.80
C LYS A 485 -19.22 -6.25 -10.32
N LEU A 486 -18.13 -6.92 -9.92
CA LEU A 486 -17.64 -6.91 -8.53
C LEU A 486 -16.76 -5.70 -8.22
N LEU A 487 -16.39 -4.89 -9.22
CA LEU A 487 -15.51 -3.73 -9.11
C LEU A 487 -16.25 -2.44 -9.49
N PRO A 488 -17.20 -1.95 -8.66
CA PRO A 488 -18.03 -0.81 -9.01
C PRO A 488 -17.24 0.50 -9.25
N ALA A 489 -16.09 0.72 -8.60
CA ALA A 489 -15.25 1.88 -8.89
C ALA A 489 -14.77 1.92 -10.35
N TYR A 490 -14.60 0.76 -10.98
CA TYR A 490 -14.21 0.64 -12.38
C TYR A 490 -15.42 0.71 -13.33
N THR A 491 -16.49 -0.02 -13.03
CA THR A 491 -17.69 -0.05 -13.89
C THR A 491 -18.41 1.29 -13.94
N GLU A 492 -18.29 2.11 -12.89
CA GLU A 492 -18.85 3.46 -12.82
C GLU A 492 -17.92 4.56 -13.35
N GLY A 493 -16.73 4.21 -13.83
CA GLY A 493 -15.82 5.13 -14.51
C GLY A 493 -14.96 6.01 -13.60
N PHE A 494 -14.82 5.68 -12.31
CA PHE A 494 -13.89 6.38 -11.42
C PHE A 494 -12.43 6.06 -11.73
N ILE A 495 -12.18 4.88 -12.28
CA ILE A 495 -10.84 4.40 -12.64
C ILE A 495 -10.94 3.38 -13.78
N SER A 496 -9.84 3.18 -14.52
CA SER A 496 -9.76 2.24 -15.63
C SER A 496 -8.64 1.21 -15.45
N LEU A 497 -8.96 -0.10 -15.53
CA LEU A 497 -7.96 -1.16 -15.50
C LEU A 497 -6.92 -1.04 -16.63
N ASN A 498 -7.31 -0.50 -17.79
CA ASN A 498 -6.41 -0.27 -18.92
C ASN A 498 -5.38 0.85 -18.66
N LYS A 499 -5.63 1.76 -17.73
CA LYS A 499 -4.74 2.87 -17.36
C LYS A 499 -3.83 2.55 -16.17
N GLN A 500 -4.06 1.44 -15.46
CA GLN A 500 -3.26 1.04 -14.30
C GLN A 500 -2.06 0.18 -14.68
N TYR A 501 -0.99 0.38 -13.93
CA TYR A 501 0.27 -0.34 -14.10
C TYR A 501 0.32 -1.62 -13.25
N SER A 502 1.06 -2.60 -13.76
CA SER A 502 1.59 -3.72 -13.00
C SER A 502 3.00 -3.36 -12.56
N THR A 503 3.25 -3.22 -11.27
CA THR A 503 4.48 -2.60 -10.76
C THR A 503 5.51 -3.63 -10.36
N ILE A 504 6.72 -3.53 -10.95
CA ILE A 504 7.91 -4.26 -10.50
C ILE A 504 8.54 -3.45 -9.37
N GLY A 505 8.45 -3.97 -8.16
CA GLY A 505 9.04 -3.36 -6.99
C GLY A 505 10.51 -3.76 -6.79
N ILE A 506 11.28 -2.91 -6.14
CA ILE A 506 12.68 -3.15 -5.82
C ILE A 506 12.90 -2.99 -4.31
N ASN A 507 13.56 -3.99 -3.70
CA ASN A 507 14.06 -3.94 -2.32
C ASN A 507 15.40 -4.70 -2.23
N GLY A 508 16.25 -4.33 -1.26
CA GLY A 508 17.55 -4.98 -1.06
C GLY A 508 18.63 -4.56 -2.05
N LEU A 509 18.48 -3.43 -2.75
CA LEU A 509 19.47 -2.90 -3.70
C LEU A 509 20.82 -2.60 -3.00
N ASN A 510 20.78 -1.90 -1.86
CA ASN A 510 21.98 -1.57 -1.09
C ASN A 510 22.68 -2.82 -0.60
N GLN A 511 21.92 -3.80 -0.12
CA GLN A 511 22.45 -5.06 0.38
C GLN A 511 23.07 -5.89 -0.74
N ALA A 512 22.51 -5.86 -1.94
CA ALA A 512 23.09 -6.48 -3.12
C ALA A 512 24.44 -5.83 -3.49
N ALA A 513 24.53 -4.50 -3.46
CA ALA A 513 25.78 -3.76 -3.72
C ALA A 513 26.83 -4.07 -2.64
N GLU A 514 26.48 -4.01 -1.37
CA GLU A 514 27.39 -4.31 -0.25
C GLU A 514 27.92 -5.75 -0.31
N PHE A 515 27.08 -6.72 -0.66
CA PHE A 515 27.51 -8.11 -0.86
C PHE A 515 28.59 -8.24 -1.95
N LEU A 516 28.48 -7.43 -3.02
CA LEU A 516 29.47 -7.37 -4.08
C LEU A 516 30.72 -6.54 -3.72
N GLY A 517 30.74 -5.90 -2.53
CA GLY A 517 31.83 -5.02 -2.09
C GLY A 517 31.73 -3.58 -2.61
N ILE A 518 30.59 -3.19 -3.18
CA ILE A 518 30.35 -1.85 -3.73
C ILE A 518 29.83 -0.91 -2.64
N LYS A 519 30.49 0.24 -2.45
CA LYS A 519 30.05 1.25 -1.46
C LYS A 519 28.84 2.02 -1.98
N CYS A 520 27.75 2.06 -1.17
CA CYS A 520 26.46 2.66 -1.53
C CYS A 520 26.45 4.19 -1.32
N ASN A 521 27.31 4.93 -1.99
CA ASN A 521 27.36 6.39 -2.00
C ASN A 521 27.53 6.92 -3.44
N ASN A 522 27.67 8.24 -3.60
CA ASN A 522 27.83 8.85 -4.92
C ASN A 522 29.22 8.54 -5.51
N ASN A 523 29.35 7.38 -6.14
CA ASN A 523 30.54 6.95 -6.85
C ASN A 523 30.20 6.21 -8.16
N GLN A 524 31.15 6.11 -9.07
CA GLN A 524 30.92 5.54 -10.40
C GLN A 524 30.54 4.06 -10.35
N GLU A 525 31.16 3.27 -9.45
CA GLU A 525 30.90 1.83 -9.35
C GLU A 525 29.47 1.54 -8.91
N TYR A 526 28.95 2.31 -7.92
CA TYR A 526 27.56 2.20 -7.48
C TYR A 526 26.57 2.70 -8.54
N GLN A 527 26.93 3.76 -9.25
CA GLN A 527 26.13 4.25 -10.39
C GLN A 527 26.01 3.20 -11.48
N ASP A 528 27.13 2.60 -11.90
CA ASP A 528 27.15 1.55 -12.94
C ASP A 528 26.33 0.32 -12.51
N PHE A 529 26.43 -0.08 -11.25
CA PHE A 529 25.63 -1.17 -10.67
C PHE A 529 24.13 -0.87 -10.71
N CYS A 530 23.71 0.30 -10.24
CA CYS A 530 22.30 0.72 -10.26
C CYS A 530 21.76 0.78 -11.68
N GLN A 531 22.51 1.41 -12.60
CA GLN A 531 22.13 1.55 -14.00
C GLN A 531 22.01 0.19 -14.70
N ALA A 532 22.93 -0.74 -14.41
CA ALA A 532 22.86 -2.09 -14.98
C ALA A 532 21.55 -2.79 -14.60
N ILE A 533 21.20 -2.82 -13.30
CA ILE A 533 19.96 -3.46 -12.84
C ILE A 533 18.72 -2.77 -13.39
N PHE A 534 18.65 -1.45 -13.26
CA PHE A 534 17.47 -0.69 -13.67
C PHE A 534 17.23 -0.72 -15.18
N SER A 535 18.32 -0.69 -16.00
CA SER A 535 18.21 -0.82 -17.44
C SER A 535 17.64 -2.17 -17.86
N ILE A 536 18.08 -3.27 -17.21
CA ILE A 536 17.56 -4.61 -17.50
C ILE A 536 16.04 -4.65 -17.24
N ILE A 537 15.59 -4.09 -16.11
CA ILE A 537 14.16 -4.08 -15.75
C ILE A 537 13.37 -3.18 -16.71
N LYS A 538 13.88 -1.98 -17.01
CA LYS A 538 13.23 -1.02 -17.92
C LYS A 538 13.04 -1.58 -19.32
N GLU A 539 14.09 -2.18 -19.89
CA GLU A 539 14.02 -2.84 -21.20
C GLU A 539 13.03 -3.99 -21.18
N SER A 540 13.05 -4.82 -20.14
CA SER A 540 12.12 -5.93 -20.01
C SER A 540 10.66 -5.44 -19.86
N ASN A 541 10.40 -4.36 -19.11
CA ASN A 541 9.08 -3.73 -19.05
C ASN A 541 8.61 -3.30 -20.44
N GLN A 542 9.50 -2.69 -21.25
CA GLN A 542 9.17 -2.25 -22.61
C GLN A 542 8.86 -3.42 -23.56
N GLU A 543 9.57 -4.55 -23.42
CA GLU A 543 9.34 -5.76 -24.20
C GLU A 543 7.97 -6.38 -23.91
N TYR A 544 7.48 -6.28 -22.66
CA TYR A 544 6.22 -6.85 -22.20
C TYR A 544 5.02 -5.89 -22.23
N ASN A 545 5.26 -4.59 -22.41
CA ASN A 545 4.18 -3.61 -22.57
C ASN A 545 3.38 -3.88 -23.84
N GLY A 546 2.07 -3.92 -23.76
CA GLY A 546 1.24 -4.19 -24.93
C GLY A 546 -0.20 -4.57 -24.60
N LYS A 547 -0.70 -5.59 -25.28
CA LYS A 547 -2.03 -6.15 -25.05
C LYS A 547 -1.96 -7.66 -24.86
N PHE A 548 -2.73 -8.14 -23.92
CA PHE A 548 -2.97 -9.55 -23.69
C PHE A 548 -4.49 -9.78 -23.61
N ASN A 549 -5.05 -10.74 -24.34
CA ASN A 549 -6.50 -10.96 -24.43
C ASN A 549 -7.33 -9.67 -24.73
N ASN A 550 -6.80 -8.77 -25.56
CA ASN A 550 -7.33 -7.44 -25.84
C ASN A 550 -7.26 -6.43 -24.68
N HIS A 551 -6.80 -6.82 -23.50
CA HIS A 551 -6.59 -5.93 -22.36
C HIS A 551 -5.22 -5.26 -22.42
N LYS A 552 -5.16 -3.96 -22.15
CA LYS A 552 -3.89 -3.23 -22.11
C LYS A 552 -3.12 -3.62 -20.86
N ILE A 553 -1.86 -3.99 -21.02
CA ILE A 553 -0.93 -4.29 -19.94
C ILE A 553 0.26 -3.34 -20.04
N THR A 554 0.54 -2.67 -18.93
CA THR A 554 1.64 -1.71 -18.82
C THR A 554 2.39 -1.99 -17.53
N PHE A 555 3.71 -2.06 -17.63
CA PHE A 555 4.59 -2.27 -16.47
C PHE A 555 5.33 -0.99 -16.16
N ASN A 556 5.61 -0.78 -14.88
CA ASN A 556 6.53 0.24 -14.39
C ASN A 556 7.39 -0.31 -13.27
N THR A 557 8.43 0.44 -12.88
CA THR A 557 9.38 0.05 -11.83
C THR A 557 9.42 1.08 -10.73
N GLU A 558 9.34 0.62 -9.48
CA GLU A 558 9.28 1.48 -8.30
C GLU A 558 10.24 1.01 -7.20
N MET A 559 10.94 1.94 -6.56
CA MET A 559 11.54 1.69 -5.24
C MET A 559 10.44 1.63 -4.19
N VAL A 560 9.93 0.43 -3.93
CA VAL A 560 8.72 0.26 -3.13
C VAL A 560 8.95 0.66 -1.67
N PRO A 561 8.02 1.41 -1.07
CA PRO A 561 8.00 1.59 0.37
C PRO A 561 7.81 0.25 1.09
N SER A 562 8.81 -0.20 1.83
CA SER A 562 8.82 -1.53 2.45
C SER A 562 8.63 -1.41 3.95
N GLU A 563 7.39 -1.26 4.44
CA GLU A 563 7.14 -1.13 5.88
C GLU A 563 7.53 -2.43 6.62
N SER A 564 6.90 -3.54 6.31
CA SER A 564 7.21 -4.85 6.91
C SER A 564 8.19 -5.68 6.08
N LEU A 565 8.19 -5.54 4.75
CA LEU A 565 9.02 -6.35 3.85
C LEU A 565 10.52 -6.21 4.13
N ALA A 566 10.98 -5.00 4.46
CA ALA A 566 12.38 -4.75 4.76
C ALA A 566 12.90 -5.62 5.91
N ILE A 567 12.10 -5.80 6.95
CA ILE A 567 12.41 -6.65 8.11
C ILE A 567 12.26 -8.12 7.74
N LYS A 568 11.23 -8.48 6.97
CA LYS A 568 11.00 -9.84 6.50
C LYS A 568 12.17 -10.33 5.65
N ASN A 569 12.61 -9.56 4.66
CA ASN A 569 13.76 -9.93 3.81
C ASN A 569 15.01 -10.19 4.65
N TYR A 570 15.33 -9.31 5.60
CA TYR A 570 16.47 -9.53 6.50
C TYR A 570 16.33 -10.83 7.30
N ASN A 571 15.15 -11.09 7.90
CA ASN A 571 14.93 -12.27 8.72
C ASN A 571 14.93 -13.57 7.90
N TRP A 572 14.38 -13.58 6.71
CA TRP A 572 14.38 -14.71 5.80
C TRP A 572 15.80 -15.04 5.34
N ASP A 573 16.56 -14.03 4.90
CA ASP A 573 17.93 -14.22 4.44
C ASP A 573 18.82 -14.70 5.61
N LYS A 574 18.63 -14.18 6.82
CA LYS A 574 19.30 -14.63 8.03
C LYS A 574 18.99 -16.09 8.37
N SER A 575 17.71 -16.47 8.33
CA SER A 575 17.29 -17.85 8.70
C SER A 575 17.72 -18.90 7.70
N GLU A 576 17.92 -18.50 6.43
CA GLU A 576 18.32 -19.39 5.34
C GLU A 576 19.82 -19.30 4.99
N ASN A 577 20.62 -18.67 5.87
CA ASN A 577 22.08 -18.54 5.77
C ASN A 577 22.57 -17.79 4.53
N TYR A 578 21.79 -16.81 4.04
CA TYR A 578 22.28 -15.82 3.10
C TYR A 578 23.12 -14.76 3.83
N TRP A 579 23.95 -14.07 3.08
CA TRP A 579 24.64 -12.89 3.61
C TRP A 579 23.64 -11.79 3.98
N ILE A 580 23.85 -11.15 5.12
CA ILE A 580 23.05 -10.04 5.63
C ILE A 580 23.99 -8.90 6.09
N PRO A 581 23.56 -7.64 6.07
CA PRO A 581 24.33 -6.53 6.58
C PRO A 581 24.54 -6.68 8.11
N SER A 582 25.70 -6.25 8.61
CA SER A 582 26.07 -6.33 10.02
C SER A 582 25.64 -5.12 10.86
N ASP A 583 25.34 -4.00 10.21
CA ASP A 583 25.09 -2.69 10.83
C ASP A 583 23.57 -2.34 10.90
N THR A 584 22.72 -3.17 10.34
CA THR A 584 21.27 -3.01 10.38
C THR A 584 20.56 -4.35 10.45
N ASN A 585 19.31 -4.35 10.92
CA ASN A 585 18.43 -5.52 11.01
C ASN A 585 17.26 -5.49 10.02
N LEU A 586 17.38 -4.68 8.96
CA LEU A 586 16.40 -4.57 7.89
C LEU A 586 17.08 -4.16 6.58
N TYR A 587 16.38 -4.33 5.46
CA TYR A 587 16.82 -3.87 4.15
C TYR A 587 16.31 -2.46 3.87
N ALA A 588 17.15 -1.63 3.26
CA ALA A 588 16.77 -0.25 2.96
C ALA A 588 15.67 -0.17 1.90
N SER A 589 14.74 0.77 2.11
CA SER A 589 13.70 1.12 1.12
C SER A 589 14.14 2.29 0.23
N TYR A 590 15.40 2.68 0.30
CA TYR A 590 16.01 3.81 -0.42
C TYR A 590 17.24 3.34 -1.18
N ILE A 591 17.69 4.15 -2.13
CA ILE A 591 18.95 3.91 -2.84
C ILE A 591 20.18 4.15 -1.95
N PHE A 592 20.02 4.76 -0.80
CA PHE A 592 21.05 5.00 0.20
C PHE A 592 20.67 4.35 1.56
N LYS A 593 21.63 4.18 2.44
CA LYS A 593 21.41 3.66 3.80
C LYS A 593 20.99 4.81 4.73
N PRO A 594 19.82 4.74 5.41
CA PRO A 594 19.36 5.80 6.31
C PRO A 594 20.26 6.05 7.52
N ASN A 595 21.04 5.05 7.92
CA ASN A 595 22.01 5.09 9.04
C ASN A 595 23.43 5.45 8.62
N ASP A 596 23.70 5.75 7.34
CA ASP A 596 25.03 6.15 6.87
C ASP A 596 25.29 7.61 7.24
N GLN A 597 26.34 7.82 8.03
CA GLN A 597 26.77 9.14 8.50
C GLN A 597 27.61 9.89 7.46
N ASP A 598 28.18 9.18 6.50
CA ASP A 598 29.07 9.73 5.49
C ASP A 598 28.31 10.36 4.31
N ILE A 599 26.99 10.13 4.20
CA ILE A 599 26.17 10.63 3.09
C ILE A 599 25.40 11.91 3.50
N SER A 600 25.77 13.02 2.91
CA SER A 600 25.13 14.32 3.14
C SER A 600 23.70 14.39 2.57
N PRO A 601 22.86 15.33 3.02
CA PRO A 601 21.56 15.59 2.43
C PRO A 601 21.58 15.85 0.92
N LEU A 602 22.57 16.59 0.45
CA LEU A 602 22.77 16.88 -0.97
C LEU A 602 23.11 15.62 -1.76
N GLU A 603 23.99 14.78 -1.23
CA GLU A 603 24.34 13.51 -1.85
C GLU A 603 23.16 12.55 -1.92
N LYS A 604 22.28 12.54 -0.90
CA LYS A 604 21.00 11.79 -0.94
C LYS A 604 20.10 12.23 -2.09
N MET A 605 20.07 13.54 -2.39
CA MET A 605 19.33 14.06 -3.55
C MET A 605 19.99 13.66 -4.87
N ILE A 606 21.32 13.70 -4.99
CA ILE A 606 22.06 13.23 -6.18
C ILE A 606 21.77 11.75 -6.45
N LEU A 607 21.80 10.91 -5.42
CA LEU A 607 21.46 9.48 -5.52
C LEU A 607 20.00 9.23 -5.98
N HIS A 608 19.09 10.18 -5.74
CA HIS A 608 17.72 10.13 -6.28
C HIS A 608 17.57 10.89 -7.61
N GLY A 609 18.65 11.41 -8.15
CA GLY A 609 18.67 12.19 -9.38
C GLY A 609 18.71 11.34 -10.66
N SER A 610 18.80 12.04 -11.81
CA SER A 610 18.72 11.46 -13.16
C SER A 610 19.73 10.35 -13.39
N ASN A 611 20.98 10.50 -12.90
CA ASN A 611 22.05 9.53 -13.13
C ASN A 611 21.84 8.18 -12.45
N TYR A 612 21.02 8.11 -11.39
CA TYR A 612 20.76 6.90 -10.62
C TYR A 612 19.34 6.36 -10.81
N ILE A 613 18.34 7.21 -10.58
CA ILE A 613 16.93 6.81 -10.54
C ILE A 613 16.10 7.48 -11.62
N GLY A 614 16.26 8.79 -11.85
CA GLY A 614 15.30 9.61 -12.57
C GLY A 614 14.98 9.12 -13.97
N ASP A 615 15.97 8.64 -14.70
CA ASP A 615 15.82 8.16 -16.08
C ASP A 615 15.45 6.67 -16.17
N TYR A 616 15.51 5.93 -15.07
CA TYR A 616 15.35 4.47 -15.07
C TYR A 616 14.06 4.00 -14.41
N LEU A 617 13.62 4.64 -13.33
CA LEU A 617 12.43 4.24 -12.58
C LEU A 617 11.21 5.07 -12.98
N ASP A 618 10.44 4.54 -13.90
CA ASP A 618 9.21 5.19 -14.39
C ASP A 618 8.03 5.09 -13.41
N GLY A 619 8.08 4.17 -12.44
CA GLY A 619 7.16 4.10 -11.30
C GLY A 619 7.54 5.00 -10.12
N GLY A 620 8.78 5.52 -10.12
CA GLY A 620 9.23 6.52 -9.16
C GLY A 620 9.99 6.00 -7.93
N SER A 621 10.51 6.97 -7.20
CA SER A 621 11.13 6.80 -5.87
C SER A 621 11.01 8.11 -5.11
N ALA A 622 10.89 8.08 -3.79
CA ALA A 622 10.86 9.28 -2.95
C ALA A 622 12.12 9.38 -2.10
N ALA A 623 12.82 10.51 -2.19
CA ALA A 623 13.92 10.83 -1.30
C ALA A 623 13.38 11.39 0.03
N HIS A 624 13.71 10.71 1.12
CA HIS A 624 13.43 11.20 2.46
C HIS A 624 14.70 11.80 3.07
N ILE A 625 14.74 13.10 3.18
CA ILE A 625 15.89 13.83 3.73
C ILE A 625 15.64 14.10 5.21
N ASN A 626 16.33 13.33 6.06
CA ASN A 626 16.19 13.43 7.51
C ASN A 626 16.99 14.62 8.03
N LEU A 627 16.32 15.57 8.67
CA LEU A 627 16.89 16.79 9.22
C LEU A 627 16.57 16.91 10.71
N SER A 628 17.51 17.41 11.50
CA SER A 628 17.30 17.65 12.93
C SER A 628 16.54 18.94 13.23
N GLU A 629 16.47 19.86 12.26
CA GLU A 629 15.80 21.16 12.34
C GLU A 629 15.25 21.58 10.98
N HIS A 630 14.32 22.53 11.01
CA HIS A 630 13.78 23.11 9.78
C HIS A 630 14.77 24.08 9.15
N LEU A 631 14.87 24.04 7.83
CA LEU A 631 15.74 24.93 7.07
C LEU A 631 15.16 26.34 6.99
N SER A 632 16.03 27.33 6.89
CA SER A 632 15.66 28.70 6.58
C SER A 632 15.07 28.80 5.16
N LEU A 633 14.37 29.90 4.88
CA LEU A 633 13.77 30.15 3.55
C LEU A 633 14.83 30.11 2.44
N GLU A 634 15.98 30.73 2.65
CA GLU A 634 17.05 30.74 1.65
C GLU A 634 17.66 29.36 1.43
N GLN A 635 17.81 28.55 2.46
CA GLN A 635 18.27 27.17 2.33
C GLN A 635 17.23 26.34 1.58
N ASN A 636 15.93 26.47 1.89
CA ASN A 636 14.86 25.77 1.19
C ASN A 636 14.82 26.13 -0.30
N LYS A 637 14.98 27.42 -0.67
CA LYS A 637 15.06 27.83 -2.08
C LYS A 637 16.25 27.22 -2.80
N LYS A 638 17.41 27.18 -2.16
CA LYS A 638 18.60 26.53 -2.70
C LYS A 638 18.42 25.02 -2.86
N MET A 639 17.82 24.36 -1.88
CA MET A 639 17.55 22.92 -1.93
C MET A 639 16.56 22.53 -3.03
N LEU A 640 15.48 23.31 -3.23
CA LEU A 640 14.52 23.11 -4.32
C LEU A 640 15.22 23.20 -5.68
N LYS A 641 16.05 24.23 -5.85
CA LYS A 641 16.84 24.42 -7.08
C LYS A 641 17.85 23.30 -7.27
N PHE A 642 18.57 22.90 -6.23
CA PHE A 642 19.55 21.82 -6.27
C PHE A 642 18.89 20.48 -6.64
N ALA A 643 17.73 20.16 -6.05
CA ALA A 643 16.95 18.98 -6.39
C ALA A 643 16.57 18.97 -7.88
N ALA A 644 16.07 20.11 -8.40
CA ALA A 644 15.69 20.28 -9.79
C ALA A 644 16.88 20.10 -10.74
N GLU A 645 18.01 20.74 -10.46
CA GLU A 645 19.22 20.69 -11.28
C GLU A 645 19.86 19.30 -11.32
N ASN A 646 19.68 18.49 -10.27
CA ASN A 646 20.19 17.11 -10.22
C ASN A 646 19.14 16.05 -10.63
N GLY A 647 17.92 16.46 -10.99
CA GLY A 647 16.85 15.56 -11.40
C GLY A 647 16.26 14.71 -10.25
N CYS A 648 16.37 15.17 -9.01
CA CYS A 648 15.68 14.59 -7.86
C CYS A 648 14.20 14.98 -7.94
N GLN A 649 13.39 14.12 -8.56
CA GLN A 649 12.02 14.48 -8.95
C GLN A 649 11.03 14.48 -7.79
N TYR A 650 11.21 13.62 -6.76
CA TYR A 650 10.23 13.48 -5.68
C TYR A 650 10.92 13.32 -4.34
N PHE A 651 10.70 14.25 -3.45
CA PHE A 651 11.35 14.28 -2.13
C PHE A 651 10.50 14.96 -1.06
N THR A 652 10.89 14.73 0.20
CA THR A 652 10.36 15.42 1.38
C THR A 652 11.43 15.58 2.45
N TYR A 653 11.26 16.53 3.35
CA TYR A 653 12.06 16.63 4.56
C TYR A 653 11.37 15.93 5.72
N ASN A 654 12.13 15.18 6.51
CA ASN A 654 11.70 14.54 7.74
C ASN A 654 12.34 15.26 8.92
N VAL A 655 11.58 16.10 9.59
CA VAL A 655 11.89 16.62 10.92
C VAL A 655 10.87 16.00 11.87
N PRO A 656 11.27 15.19 12.86
CA PRO A 656 10.32 14.54 13.76
C PRO A 656 9.47 15.57 14.51
N ASN A 657 8.17 15.34 14.59
CA ASN A 657 7.24 16.11 15.40
C ASN A 657 7.13 15.50 16.79
N CYS A 658 6.74 16.30 17.78
CA CYS A 658 6.65 15.90 19.17
C CYS A 658 5.31 16.28 19.77
N GLU A 659 4.71 15.36 20.55
CA GLU A 659 3.48 15.56 21.30
C GLU A 659 3.68 15.24 22.77
N CYS A 660 3.30 16.13 23.64
CA CYS A 660 3.16 15.82 25.07
C CYS A 660 1.81 15.17 25.31
N GLU A 661 1.79 13.86 25.58
CA GLU A 661 0.56 13.10 25.83
C GLU A 661 -0.17 13.54 27.11
N SER A 662 0.51 14.23 28.05
CA SER A 662 -0.07 14.72 29.30
C SER A 662 -0.89 16.02 29.13
N CYS A 663 -0.48 16.94 28.26
CA CYS A 663 -1.17 18.23 28.09
C CYS A 663 -1.62 18.55 26.66
N GLY A 664 -1.35 17.65 25.70
CA GLY A 664 -1.71 17.80 24.29
C GLY A 664 -0.90 18.88 23.55
N PHE A 665 0.25 19.34 24.08
CA PHE A 665 1.10 20.30 23.38
C PHE A 665 1.84 19.60 22.24
N ILE A 666 1.77 20.15 21.03
CA ILE A 666 2.42 19.64 19.84
C ILE A 666 3.44 20.66 19.33
N ALA A 667 4.65 20.18 18.97
CA ALA A 667 5.67 20.94 18.27
C ALA A 667 6.14 20.21 17.02
N LYS A 668 6.55 20.96 16.01
CA LYS A 668 7.07 20.44 14.74
C LYS A 668 8.58 20.12 14.80
N GLN A 669 9.12 20.04 15.98
CA GLN A 669 10.49 19.66 16.26
C GLN A 669 10.56 18.87 17.57
N PRO A 670 11.55 18.00 17.76
CA PRO A 670 11.70 17.24 18.99
C PRO A 670 11.94 18.12 20.22
N PHE A 671 11.43 17.69 21.37
CA PHE A 671 11.76 18.22 22.69
C PHE A 671 11.83 17.09 23.72
N ASP A 672 12.76 17.22 24.66
CA ASP A 672 12.91 16.27 25.78
C ASP A 672 12.06 16.64 26.99
N LYS A 673 11.70 17.90 27.09
CA LYS A 673 10.85 18.45 28.16
C LYS A 673 9.77 19.32 27.55
N CYS A 674 8.51 19.02 27.89
CA CYS A 674 7.38 19.80 27.37
C CYS A 674 7.48 21.27 27.79
N PRO A 675 7.51 22.21 26.83
CA PRO A 675 7.63 23.65 27.16
C PRO A 675 6.37 24.21 27.84
N LYS A 676 5.22 23.52 27.74
CA LYS A 676 3.94 23.95 28.32
C LYS A 676 3.73 23.45 29.73
N CYS A 677 4.01 22.20 30.05
CA CYS A 677 3.72 21.61 31.37
C CYS A 677 4.93 21.01 32.09
N GLY A 678 6.10 20.95 31.43
CA GLY A 678 7.33 20.44 32.05
C GLY A 678 7.44 18.90 32.06
N GLU A 679 6.52 18.17 31.42
CA GLU A 679 6.53 16.70 31.31
C GLU A 679 7.77 16.21 30.56
N THR A 680 8.35 15.06 30.99
CA THR A 680 9.53 14.45 30.36
C THR A 680 9.35 12.97 30.00
N GLU A 681 8.37 12.28 30.60
CA GLU A 681 8.19 10.84 30.41
C GLU A 681 7.14 10.51 29.34
N HIS A 682 6.07 11.31 29.24
CA HIS A 682 4.97 11.09 28.33
C HIS A 682 5.10 11.97 27.07
N ILE A 683 6.26 11.84 26.40
CA ILE A 683 6.57 12.53 25.16
C ILE A 683 6.49 11.52 24.00
N ALA A 684 5.64 11.80 23.04
CA ALA A 684 5.47 10.96 21.85
C ALA A 684 6.13 11.63 20.64
N LEU A 685 6.98 10.85 19.93
CA LEU A 685 7.58 11.26 18.68
C LEU A 685 6.74 10.74 17.49
N TYR A 686 6.65 11.59 16.47
CA TYR A 686 6.02 11.30 15.18
C TYR A 686 7.02 11.55 14.08
N ASP A 687 7.13 10.60 13.16
CA ASP A 687 8.00 10.73 11.99
C ASP A 687 7.36 10.01 10.80
N ARG A 688 7.92 10.13 9.62
CA ARG A 688 7.50 9.34 8.48
C ARG A 688 8.08 7.94 8.58
N VAL A 689 7.21 6.94 8.69
CA VAL A 689 7.64 5.53 8.63
C VAL A 689 8.13 5.24 7.22
N ILE A 690 7.38 5.66 6.22
CA ILE A 690 7.73 5.56 4.80
C ILE A 690 7.18 6.78 4.04
N GLY A 691 5.88 6.89 3.81
CA GLY A 691 5.24 7.95 3.03
C GLY A 691 4.37 8.90 3.87
N TYR A 692 4.00 8.52 5.07
CA TYR A 692 3.07 9.27 5.92
C TYR A 692 3.56 9.41 7.34
N LEU A 693 3.16 10.54 7.98
CA LEU A 693 3.53 10.90 9.34
C LEU A 693 2.67 10.10 10.33
N THR A 694 3.31 9.37 11.24
CA THR A 694 2.62 8.62 12.28
C THR A 694 3.49 8.44 13.53
N LYS A 695 2.83 8.06 14.64
CA LYS A 695 3.47 7.89 15.93
C LYS A 695 4.48 6.73 15.90
N ILE A 696 5.74 6.99 16.27
CA ILE A 696 6.82 6.00 16.20
C ILE A 696 6.50 4.75 17.01
N LYS A 697 5.85 4.88 18.16
CA LYS A 697 5.47 3.73 18.99
C LYS A 697 4.47 2.76 18.32
N ASN A 698 3.80 3.20 17.25
CA ASN A 698 2.89 2.36 16.47
C ASN A 698 3.62 1.58 15.36
N TRP A 699 4.90 1.87 15.13
CA TRP A 699 5.69 1.16 14.12
C TRP A 699 6.05 -0.24 14.59
N SER A 700 6.41 -1.12 13.67
CA SER A 700 7.00 -2.41 14.00
C SER A 700 8.30 -2.23 14.78
N GLU A 701 8.66 -3.21 15.61
CA GLU A 701 9.86 -3.17 16.45
C GLU A 701 11.13 -2.90 15.61
N GLY A 702 11.27 -3.58 14.46
CA GLY A 702 12.41 -3.36 13.57
C GLY A 702 12.46 -1.93 12.99
N ARG A 703 11.31 -1.32 12.68
CA ARG A 703 11.25 0.07 12.24
C ARG A 703 11.52 1.07 13.36
N GLN A 704 11.13 0.77 14.59
CA GLN A 704 11.49 1.59 15.74
C GLN A 704 13.00 1.55 16.00
N ILE A 705 13.66 0.41 15.79
CA ILE A 705 15.12 0.27 15.88
C ILE A 705 15.79 1.09 14.76
N GLU A 706 15.31 0.97 13.52
CA GLU A 706 15.84 1.71 12.39
C GLU A 706 15.72 3.22 12.61
N GLN A 707 14.59 3.70 13.11
CA GLN A 707 14.38 5.13 13.39
C GLN A 707 15.42 5.68 14.39
N LYS A 708 15.78 4.89 15.40
CA LYS A 708 16.82 5.28 16.37
C LYS A 708 18.23 5.36 15.77
N THR A 709 18.46 4.68 14.68
CA THR A 709 19.74 4.68 13.96
C THR A 709 19.78 5.64 12.77
N ARG A 710 18.64 6.27 12.41
CA ARG A 710 18.59 7.26 11.34
C ARG A 710 19.52 8.45 11.63
N VAL A 711 20.24 8.85 10.59
CA VAL A 711 21.07 10.06 10.67
C VAL A 711 20.23 11.27 10.31
N TYR A 712 20.05 12.17 11.28
CA TYR A 712 19.39 13.46 11.10
C TYR A 712 20.47 14.55 11.01
N SER A 713 20.63 15.10 9.82
CA SER A 713 21.66 16.11 9.55
C SER A 713 21.31 17.45 10.20
N LYS A 714 22.30 18.11 10.80
CA LYS A 714 22.16 19.45 11.41
C LYS A 714 22.47 20.58 10.44
N GLU A 715 23.38 20.32 9.50
CA GLU A 715 23.88 21.32 8.55
C GLU A 715 23.75 20.75 7.13
N ILE A 716 23.45 21.65 6.22
CA ILE A 716 23.50 21.41 4.78
C ILE A 716 24.63 22.32 4.30
N GLU A 717 25.83 21.76 4.21
CA GLU A 717 26.98 22.42 3.58
C GLU A 717 26.93 22.27 2.08
#